data_e3ccbea931b89e6718bcded127cd5c77
#
_entry.id   e3ccbea931b89e6718bcded127cd5c77
#
_cell.length_a   1.000
_cell.length_b   1.000
_cell.length_c   1.000
_cell.angle_alpha   90.00
_cell.angle_beta   90.00
_cell.angle_gamma   90.00
#
_symmetry.space_group_name_H-M   'P 1'
#
loop_
_entity.id
_entity.type
_entity.pdbx_description
1 polymer ?
#
loop_
_entity_poly.entity_id
_entity_poly.type
_entity_poly.pdbx_seq_one_letter_code
_entity_poly.pdbx_strand_id
1 'polypeptide(L)'
;MASSTGETAPGSSSPAVAIAAPPPATPMEVKMGAGLLAAAACSGTFNKLESLLDGQTAAPSNGTVGNLAVQSASPPGDEEAFLRESLVYAVTAGGDTLLHVVAATTSYHEDFLKKAGFIYGKAPDLLFMQNSRGDTPLHCAARMANIQMVSLLIDLARGEDGSTNRVKALLRTENKINETALHAAAKSCFIGQYKVVKLLMEEDSQLASFPKDGTSPLYLAILLQRKSITKTLYELSDGVLSYSGPNGQNALHAAVLRGKDLTEMLLEWNKALTIQQDENGSTPLHLVASVLGQSDRRTIRALLLEANPDALYQPDNNGLFPIHVAASVDATLAISDFLKKSSRCAGLRNARGRTFLHIAVDKMHIHTVGSACRNRSLSWILNMQDNDGNTALRLAIQRGGLTMFCALFGNRQVSLNLTNEKGETALDIARCNLPKHGLYYNQNSEAKIHLALKFAGAKCGISRQDNFEENDIIQETQDDNKNKEIVKEGTQTLCIGSVLIATVTFGATFAMPGGYRADDHNNGGTPTLAGRYAFDAFTLANALAFTFATMATISLMSSGSPLYNIRSRKMHLGMAFYFMKISLASLVAAFAIGTYMMISPVAHKAATGVCVLSSLLLLYTNLELTIKNVVLIAPLCMRKGILWTLLTSVVVIIGNITVQLWPIIVIFCSSARNYPAGKVEPAVQPPTPFV
;
A
#
# COMPACT_ATOMS: atom_id res chain seq x y z
N MET A 1 13.60 -45.41 -29.66
CA MET A 1 12.94 -46.08 -30.76
C MET A 1 12.02 -45.04 -31.38
N ALA A 2 12.40 -44.34 -32.41
CA ALA A 2 12.16 -44.63 -33.84
C ALA A 2 10.66 -44.56 -34.14
N SER A 3 10.14 -43.80 -35.01
CA SER A 3 10.48 -43.16 -36.29
C SER A 3 9.23 -42.43 -36.78
N SER A 4 9.38 -41.16 -37.23
CA SER A 4 9.26 -40.76 -38.67
C SER A 4 7.93 -40.95 -39.36
N THR A 5 7.44 -39.92 -39.95
CA THR A 5 7.18 -39.46 -41.35
C THR A 5 6.04 -38.43 -41.26
N GLY A 6 6.03 -37.22 -41.76
CA GLY A 6 6.42 -36.72 -43.05
C GLY A 6 5.22 -36.61 -44.01
N GLU A 7 4.74 -35.37 -44.31
CA GLU A 7 4.18 -34.92 -45.59
C GLU A 7 3.71 -33.46 -45.47
N THR A 8 4.37 -32.58 -46.04
CA THR A 8 4.38 -31.68 -47.21
C THR A 8 3.06 -30.96 -47.53
N ALA A 9 3.17 -29.70 -47.56
CA ALA A 9 2.59 -28.47 -48.08
C ALA A 9 1.66 -28.57 -49.31
N PRO A 10 0.93 -27.50 -49.74
CA PRO A 10 1.57 -26.36 -50.39
C PRO A 10 0.99 -24.97 -49.97
N GLY A 11 1.71 -24.03 -49.95
CA GLY A 11 2.12 -22.79 -50.46
C GLY A 11 1.15 -21.99 -51.32
N SER A 12 0.89 -20.75 -50.88
CA SER A 12 0.52 -19.66 -51.80
C SER A 12 1.37 -18.44 -51.47
N SER A 13 2.34 -18.22 -52.30
CA SER A 13 3.21 -17.06 -52.38
C SER A 13 2.48 -15.87 -52.96
N SER A 14 2.48 -14.73 -52.25
CA SER A 14 2.31 -13.41 -52.85
C SER A 14 3.68 -12.75 -52.98
N PRO A 15 4.00 -12.05 -54.07
CA PRO A 15 5.34 -11.58 -54.35
C PRO A 15 5.71 -10.36 -53.49
N ALA A 16 6.76 -10.51 -52.72
CA ALA A 16 7.46 -9.38 -52.12
C ALA A 16 8.19 -8.63 -53.23
N VAL A 17 7.82 -7.39 -53.45
CA VAL A 17 8.59 -6.47 -54.27
C VAL A 17 9.90 -6.17 -53.51
N ALA A 18 10.99 -6.75 -53.98
CA ALA A 18 12.32 -6.47 -53.47
C ALA A 18 12.71 -5.06 -53.93
N ILE A 19 12.73 -4.11 -52.99
CA ILE A 19 13.34 -2.79 -53.19
C ILE A 19 14.84 -3.00 -52.97
N ALA A 20 15.61 -2.78 -54.05
CA ALA A 20 17.07 -2.82 -54.03
C ALA A 20 17.64 -1.80 -53.01
N ALA A 21 18.54 -2.25 -52.14
CA ALA A 21 19.24 -1.40 -51.20
C ALA A 21 20.22 -0.48 -51.95
N PRO A 22 20.32 0.83 -51.57
CA PRO A 22 21.33 1.73 -52.11
C PRO A 22 22.73 1.41 -51.53
N PRO A 23 23.83 1.70 -52.25
CA PRO A 23 25.20 1.47 -51.81
C PRO A 23 25.62 2.37 -50.67
N PRO A 24 26.57 1.99 -49.81
CA PRO A 24 26.88 2.66 -48.56
C PRO A 24 27.71 3.94 -48.82
N ALA A 25 27.16 5.09 -48.44
CA ALA A 25 27.91 6.31 -48.25
C ALA A 25 28.56 6.34 -46.87
N THR A 26 29.75 6.99 -46.75
CA THR A 26 30.54 7.01 -45.53
C THR A 26 29.80 7.66 -44.32
N PRO A 27 29.88 7.09 -43.13
CA PRO A 27 28.92 7.40 -42.03
C PRO A 27 29.05 8.78 -41.39
N MET A 28 30.10 9.57 -41.70
CA MET A 28 30.41 10.83 -41.00
C MET A 28 29.87 12.07 -41.71
N GLU A 29 29.91 12.12 -43.04
CA GLU A 29 29.42 13.25 -43.83
C GLU A 29 27.90 13.30 -43.91
N VAL A 30 27.23 12.13 -43.93
CA VAL A 30 25.75 12.01 -43.92
C VAL A 30 25.16 12.50 -42.59
N LYS A 31 25.85 12.29 -41.46
CA LYS A 31 25.36 12.76 -40.16
C LYS A 31 25.44 14.28 -39.97
N MET A 32 26.43 14.93 -40.55
CA MET A 32 26.61 16.36 -40.43
C MET A 32 25.64 17.14 -41.35
N GLY A 33 25.36 16.62 -42.53
CA GLY A 33 24.32 17.12 -43.44
C GLY A 33 22.89 16.97 -42.91
N ALA A 34 22.59 15.84 -42.25
CA ALA A 34 21.30 15.57 -41.66
C ALA A 34 20.95 16.54 -40.52
N GLY A 35 21.94 16.94 -39.70
CA GLY A 35 21.74 17.92 -38.62
C GLY A 35 21.43 19.31 -39.13
N LEU A 36 22.10 19.75 -40.18
CA LEU A 36 21.89 21.06 -40.82
C LEU A 36 20.53 21.14 -41.54
N LEU A 37 20.12 20.06 -42.22
CA LEU A 37 18.82 19.95 -42.85
C LEU A 37 17.68 19.88 -41.85
N ALA A 38 17.84 19.15 -40.78
CA ALA A 38 16.87 19.11 -39.68
C ALA A 38 16.72 20.49 -39.02
N ALA A 39 17.83 21.23 -38.83
CA ALA A 39 17.81 22.60 -38.34
C ALA A 39 17.13 23.57 -39.31
N ALA A 40 17.37 23.46 -40.62
CA ALA A 40 16.71 24.26 -41.64
C ALA A 40 15.21 23.93 -41.76
N ALA A 41 14.85 22.64 -41.58
CA ALA A 41 13.46 22.18 -41.54
C ALA A 41 12.71 22.73 -40.32
N CYS A 42 13.34 22.77 -39.14
CA CYS A 42 12.76 23.26 -37.89
C CYS A 42 12.69 24.77 -37.75
N SER A 43 13.78 25.50 -38.08
CA SER A 43 13.93 26.91 -37.73
C SER A 43 14.24 27.85 -38.91
N GLY A 44 14.61 27.27 -40.08
CA GLY A 44 14.91 28.05 -41.28
C GLY A 44 13.65 28.52 -42.04
N THR A 45 13.80 29.51 -42.91
CA THR A 45 12.76 29.88 -43.89
C THR A 45 12.64 28.81 -44.99
N PHE A 46 11.51 28.80 -45.72
CA PHE A 46 11.30 27.91 -46.85
C PHE A 46 12.42 28.03 -47.87
N ASN A 47 12.80 29.27 -48.26
CA ASN A 47 13.85 29.53 -49.22
C ASN A 47 15.22 28.95 -48.83
N LYS A 48 15.52 28.87 -47.53
CA LYS A 48 16.76 28.28 -47.04
C LYS A 48 16.75 26.74 -47.20
N LEU A 49 15.61 26.07 -46.94
CA LEU A 49 15.49 24.64 -47.17
C LEU A 49 15.54 24.32 -48.67
N GLU A 50 14.85 25.10 -49.49
CA GLU A 50 14.85 25.02 -50.95
C GLU A 50 16.26 25.16 -51.53
N SER A 51 17.01 26.24 -51.12
CA SER A 51 18.36 26.45 -51.55
C SER A 51 19.34 25.33 -51.17
N LEU A 52 19.14 24.70 -50.03
CA LEU A 52 19.94 23.53 -49.59
C LEU A 52 19.65 22.28 -50.40
N LEU A 53 18.39 22.06 -50.80
CA LEU A 53 17.97 20.87 -51.56
C LEU A 53 18.12 21.03 -53.06
N ASP A 54 17.93 22.26 -53.62
CA ASP A 54 18.06 22.55 -55.08
C ASP A 54 19.44 23.06 -55.45
N GLY A 55 20.31 23.39 -54.50
CA GLY A 55 21.69 23.79 -54.75
C GLY A 55 21.86 25.19 -55.38
N GLN A 56 20.84 26.05 -55.30
CA GLN A 56 20.97 27.45 -55.68
C GLN A 56 21.61 28.18 -54.49
N THR A 57 22.91 28.55 -54.64
CA THR A 57 23.59 29.45 -53.70
C THR A 57 22.96 30.84 -53.81
N ALA A 58 22.09 31.21 -52.87
CA ALA A 58 21.69 32.59 -52.70
C ALA A 58 22.93 33.40 -52.32
N ALA A 59 23.20 34.48 -53.07
CA ALA A 59 24.30 35.42 -52.81
C ALA A 59 24.28 35.93 -51.37
N PRO A 60 25.41 36.00 -50.66
CA PRO A 60 25.45 36.41 -49.27
C PRO A 60 25.19 37.93 -49.18
N SER A 61 24.09 38.30 -48.51
CA SER A 61 23.93 39.63 -47.95
C SER A 61 24.79 39.75 -46.70
N ASN A 62 25.83 40.55 -46.80
CA ASN A 62 26.78 41.09 -45.82
C ASN A 62 26.65 40.72 -44.38
N GLY A 63 27.70 40.05 -43.88
CA GLY A 63 27.95 39.92 -42.43
C GLY A 63 29.04 38.89 -42.13
N THR A 64 30.30 39.32 -42.22
CA THR A 64 31.54 38.74 -41.59
C THR A 64 31.42 37.37 -40.86
N VAL A 65 32.14 36.35 -41.43
CA VAL A 65 33.15 35.51 -40.76
C VAL A 65 33.81 34.54 -41.77
N GLY A 66 35.14 34.63 -41.89
CA GLY A 66 36.08 33.54 -42.10
C GLY A 66 36.10 32.83 -43.47
N ASN A 67 37.08 33.23 -44.28
CA ASN A 67 37.55 32.54 -45.48
C ASN A 67 37.73 31.03 -45.30
N LEU A 68 37.01 30.25 -46.08
CA LEU A 68 37.48 28.98 -46.61
C LEU A 68 37.19 28.97 -48.12
N ALA A 69 38.22 29.33 -48.87
CA ALA A 69 38.23 29.25 -50.33
C ALA A 69 38.09 27.78 -50.76
N VAL A 70 37.02 27.44 -51.41
CA VAL A 70 36.96 26.24 -52.26
C VAL A 70 37.06 26.76 -53.70
N GLN A 71 38.21 26.48 -54.30
CA GLN A 71 38.44 26.69 -55.71
C GLN A 71 37.51 25.86 -56.57
N SER A 72 36.88 26.52 -57.48
CA SER A 72 36.10 25.97 -58.59
C SER A 72 36.94 25.16 -59.55
N ALA A 73 36.49 23.94 -59.90
CA ALA A 73 36.62 23.44 -61.29
C ALA A 73 35.88 22.10 -61.40
N SER A 74 34.88 22.12 -62.18
CA SER A 74 34.33 21.07 -63.13
C SER A 74 32.81 21.06 -63.11
N PRO A 75 32.13 20.67 -64.18
CA PRO A 75 30.67 20.68 -64.28
C PRO A 75 30.05 19.66 -63.30
N PRO A 76 28.83 19.91 -62.82
CA PRO A 76 28.24 19.06 -61.82
C PRO A 76 28.06 17.65 -62.38
N GLY A 77 28.97 16.77 -61.97
CA GLY A 77 28.87 15.35 -62.30
C GLY A 77 27.82 14.68 -61.44
N ASP A 78 27.38 13.53 -61.91
CA ASP A 78 26.35 12.65 -61.31
C ASP A 78 26.50 12.39 -59.78
N GLU A 79 27.70 12.63 -59.21
CA GLU A 79 27.99 12.48 -57.76
C GLU A 79 27.33 13.56 -56.90
N GLU A 80 27.24 14.81 -57.34
CA GLU A 80 26.61 15.91 -56.57
C GLU A 80 25.08 15.76 -56.58
N ALA A 81 24.51 15.28 -57.65
CA ALA A 81 23.09 14.97 -57.79
C ALA A 81 22.73 13.76 -56.86
N PHE A 82 23.57 12.73 -56.83
CA PHE A 82 23.44 11.57 -55.97
C PHE A 82 23.56 11.91 -54.48
N LEU A 83 24.51 12.78 -54.11
CA LEU A 83 24.64 13.27 -52.72
C LEU A 83 23.42 14.08 -52.27
N ARG A 84 22.82 14.87 -53.14
CA ARG A 84 21.61 15.67 -52.85
C ARG A 84 20.39 14.79 -52.71
N GLU A 85 20.24 13.77 -53.54
CA GLU A 85 19.16 12.80 -53.45
C GLU A 85 19.29 11.98 -52.17
N SER A 86 20.52 11.59 -51.77
CA SER A 86 20.78 10.92 -50.52
C SER A 86 20.50 11.76 -49.26
N LEU A 87 20.63 13.09 -49.35
CA LEU A 87 20.35 14.04 -48.26
C LEU A 87 18.84 14.15 -47.93
N VAL A 88 17.96 13.98 -48.94
CA VAL A 88 16.50 14.01 -48.70
C VAL A 88 16.06 12.84 -47.85
N TYR A 89 16.78 11.69 -47.95
CA TYR A 89 16.52 10.47 -47.14
C TYR A 89 17.31 10.41 -45.85
N ALA A 90 18.05 11.49 -45.52
CA ALA A 90 18.80 11.55 -44.26
C ALA A 90 17.87 11.50 -43.07
N VAL A 91 18.29 10.75 -42.04
CA VAL A 91 17.50 10.54 -40.83
C VAL A 91 18.23 11.06 -39.59
N THR A 92 17.48 11.55 -38.63
CA THR A 92 18.01 11.95 -37.32
C THR A 92 18.45 10.70 -36.51
N ALA A 93 19.09 10.91 -35.37
CA ALA A 93 19.43 9.81 -34.46
C ALA A 93 18.20 9.01 -33.98
N GLY A 94 17.01 9.62 -34.01
CA GLY A 94 15.72 8.97 -33.73
C GLY A 94 15.09 8.28 -34.94
N GLY A 95 15.77 8.27 -36.10
CA GLY A 95 15.23 7.73 -37.36
C GLY A 95 14.20 8.65 -38.03
N ASP A 96 14.01 9.89 -37.55
CA ASP A 96 13.07 10.83 -38.13
C ASP A 96 13.61 11.36 -39.47
N THR A 97 12.83 11.26 -40.53
CA THR A 97 13.12 11.88 -41.82
C THR A 97 12.79 13.38 -41.79
N LEU A 98 13.19 14.12 -42.83
CA LEU A 98 12.85 15.55 -42.96
C LEU A 98 11.33 15.78 -42.83
N LEU A 99 10.52 14.92 -43.41
CA LEU A 99 9.06 15.02 -43.34
C LEU A 99 8.53 14.80 -41.91
N HIS A 100 9.14 13.89 -41.13
CA HIS A 100 8.80 13.72 -39.70
C HIS A 100 9.11 14.99 -38.90
N VAL A 101 10.29 15.60 -39.15
CA VAL A 101 10.74 16.79 -38.45
C VAL A 101 9.83 17.98 -38.74
N VAL A 102 9.45 18.20 -40.00
CA VAL A 102 8.52 19.26 -40.40
C VAL A 102 7.12 19.01 -39.85
N ALA A 103 6.66 17.77 -39.89
CA ALA A 103 5.34 17.36 -39.36
C ALA A 103 5.24 17.48 -37.83
N ALA A 104 6.34 17.35 -37.09
CA ALA A 104 6.39 17.48 -35.64
C ALA A 104 6.34 18.93 -35.13
N THR A 105 6.16 19.93 -36.00
CA THR A 105 6.09 21.33 -35.59
C THR A 105 4.73 21.73 -35.04
N THR A 106 4.74 22.55 -34.00
CA THR A 106 3.51 23.14 -33.41
C THR A 106 3.11 24.42 -34.11
N SER A 107 3.96 24.93 -35.03
CA SER A 107 3.73 26.19 -35.70
C SER A 107 2.73 26.04 -36.85
N TYR A 108 1.75 26.93 -36.89
CA TYR A 108 0.71 27.01 -37.95
C TYR A 108 1.13 27.89 -39.13
N HIS A 109 2.45 28.21 -39.28
CA HIS A 109 2.93 29.02 -40.39
C HIS A 109 2.83 28.26 -41.70
N GLU A 110 2.37 28.95 -42.75
CA GLU A 110 2.30 28.41 -44.11
C GLU A 110 3.64 27.88 -44.64
N ASP A 111 4.76 28.43 -44.14
CA ASP A 111 6.10 27.96 -44.48
C ASP A 111 6.32 26.47 -44.22
N PHE A 112 5.79 25.95 -43.13
CA PHE A 112 5.95 24.52 -42.82
C PHE A 112 5.11 23.64 -43.72
N LEU A 113 3.93 24.11 -44.15
CA LEU A 113 3.10 23.41 -45.15
C LEU A 113 3.80 23.41 -46.53
N LYS A 114 4.39 24.54 -46.94
CA LYS A 114 5.18 24.63 -48.16
C LYS A 114 6.38 23.69 -48.13
N LYS A 115 7.11 23.64 -47.02
CA LYS A 115 8.23 22.71 -46.80
C LYS A 115 7.79 21.25 -46.93
N ALA A 116 6.69 20.86 -46.30
CA ALA A 116 6.19 19.51 -46.38
C ALA A 116 5.79 19.09 -47.80
N GLY A 117 5.09 19.97 -48.53
CA GLY A 117 4.75 19.78 -49.91
C GLY A 117 5.97 19.68 -50.85
N PHE A 118 6.99 20.53 -50.66
CA PHE A 118 8.24 20.51 -51.39
C PHE A 118 9.04 19.20 -51.15
N ILE A 119 9.19 18.79 -49.86
CA ILE A 119 9.86 17.53 -49.50
C ILE A 119 9.14 16.34 -50.15
N TYR A 120 7.81 16.30 -50.08
CA TYR A 120 7.01 15.25 -50.70
C TYR A 120 7.21 15.23 -52.23
N GLY A 121 7.26 16.39 -52.90
CA GLY A 121 7.53 16.47 -54.32
C GLY A 121 8.89 15.91 -54.73
N LYS A 122 9.89 15.95 -53.88
CA LYS A 122 11.21 15.35 -54.11
C LYS A 122 11.29 13.87 -53.76
N ALA A 123 10.56 13.41 -52.71
CA ALA A 123 10.59 12.03 -52.23
C ALA A 123 9.21 11.63 -51.67
N PRO A 124 8.29 11.20 -52.53
CA PRO A 124 6.93 10.82 -52.11
C PRO A 124 6.86 9.66 -51.13
N ASP A 125 7.88 8.80 -51.13
CA ASP A 125 7.95 7.61 -50.26
C ASP A 125 8.13 7.98 -48.75
N LEU A 126 8.66 9.17 -48.47
CA LEU A 126 8.83 9.70 -47.10
C LEU A 126 7.50 9.77 -46.34
N LEU A 127 6.37 9.86 -47.03
CA LEU A 127 5.05 9.93 -46.41
C LEU A 127 4.71 8.67 -45.62
N PHE A 128 5.19 7.50 -46.05
CA PHE A 128 4.95 6.23 -45.40
C PHE A 128 6.15 5.71 -44.59
N MET A 129 7.29 6.37 -44.65
CA MET A 129 8.45 5.97 -43.89
C MET A 129 8.16 6.05 -42.41
N GLN A 130 8.69 5.07 -41.67
CA GLN A 130 8.57 4.97 -40.22
C GLN A 130 9.92 5.27 -39.54
N ASN A 131 9.88 6.04 -38.46
CA ASN A 131 11.05 6.32 -37.65
C ASN A 131 11.39 5.13 -36.72
N SER A 132 12.38 5.31 -35.81
CA SER A 132 12.79 4.25 -34.86
C SER A 132 11.67 3.77 -33.94
N ARG A 133 10.61 4.56 -33.74
CA ARG A 133 9.40 4.17 -32.97
C ARG A 133 8.32 3.54 -33.85
N GLY A 134 8.52 3.50 -35.17
CA GLY A 134 7.50 3.11 -36.12
C GLY A 134 6.49 4.21 -36.44
N ASP A 135 6.67 5.43 -35.94
CA ASP A 135 5.78 6.54 -36.25
C ASP A 135 5.99 7.01 -37.69
N THR A 136 4.94 7.29 -38.43
CA THR A 136 4.97 8.01 -39.71
C THR A 136 4.91 9.53 -39.47
N PRO A 137 5.19 10.38 -40.49
CA PRO A 137 4.99 11.83 -40.38
C PRO A 137 3.58 12.20 -39.91
N LEU A 138 2.56 11.44 -40.31
CA LEU A 138 1.18 11.64 -39.86
C LEU A 138 1.01 11.42 -38.32
N HIS A 139 1.70 10.44 -37.73
CA HIS A 139 1.72 10.27 -36.28
C HIS A 139 2.31 11.49 -35.58
N CYS A 140 3.39 12.05 -36.14
CA CYS A 140 4.02 13.24 -35.57
C CYS A 140 3.11 14.47 -35.65
N ALA A 141 2.48 14.71 -36.78
CA ALA A 141 1.53 15.82 -36.97
C ALA A 141 0.29 15.68 -36.05
N ALA A 142 -0.26 14.47 -35.94
CA ALA A 142 -1.39 14.17 -35.08
C ALA A 142 -1.05 14.37 -33.59
N ARG A 143 0.15 13.98 -33.17
CA ARG A 143 0.65 14.19 -31.79
C ARG A 143 0.77 15.66 -31.43
N MET A 144 1.15 16.52 -32.40
CA MET A 144 1.25 17.97 -32.22
C MET A 144 -0.11 18.68 -32.37
N ALA A 145 -1.16 17.96 -32.66
CA ALA A 145 -2.51 18.48 -32.93
C ALA A 145 -2.55 19.53 -34.06
N ASN A 146 -1.62 19.46 -35.01
CA ASN A 146 -1.54 20.38 -36.15
C ASN A 146 -2.49 19.95 -37.27
N ILE A 147 -3.72 20.49 -37.25
CA ILE A 147 -4.79 20.11 -38.17
C ILE A 147 -4.41 20.42 -39.66
N GLN A 148 -3.72 21.54 -39.91
CA GLN A 148 -3.36 21.92 -41.27
C GLN A 148 -2.33 20.95 -41.86
N MET A 149 -1.34 20.56 -41.06
CA MET A 149 -0.34 19.57 -41.45
C MET A 149 -0.99 18.17 -41.66
N VAL A 150 -1.89 17.75 -40.78
CA VAL A 150 -2.62 16.50 -40.93
C VAL A 150 -3.44 16.50 -42.20
N SER A 151 -4.19 17.58 -42.49
CA SER A 151 -4.96 17.72 -43.73
C SER A 151 -4.04 17.67 -44.98
N LEU A 152 -2.93 18.41 -44.96
CA LEU A 152 -1.97 18.38 -46.05
C LEU A 152 -1.41 16.97 -46.32
N LEU A 153 -0.99 16.23 -45.26
CA LEU A 153 -0.44 14.88 -45.42
C LEU A 153 -1.49 13.90 -45.96
N ILE A 154 -2.76 14.06 -45.60
CA ILE A 154 -3.89 13.28 -46.16
C ILE A 154 -4.09 13.64 -47.63
N ASP A 155 -4.07 14.93 -48.00
CA ASP A 155 -4.25 15.37 -49.37
C ASP A 155 -3.10 14.89 -50.26
N LEU A 156 -1.86 14.91 -49.75
CA LEU A 156 -0.70 14.33 -50.44
C LEU A 156 -0.80 12.83 -50.65
N ALA A 157 -1.38 12.10 -49.67
CA ALA A 157 -1.67 10.67 -49.78
C ALA A 157 -2.75 10.39 -50.83
N ARG A 158 -3.75 11.30 -50.96
CA ARG A 158 -4.85 11.18 -51.93
C ARG A 158 -4.33 11.33 -53.36
N GLY A 159 -3.31 12.18 -53.59
CA GLY A 159 -2.72 12.42 -54.86
C GLY A 159 -3.71 13.00 -55.87
N GLU A 160 -3.25 13.18 -57.12
CA GLU A 160 -4.10 13.66 -58.26
C GLU A 160 -5.15 12.65 -58.68
N ASP A 161 -4.87 11.35 -58.46
CA ASP A 161 -5.75 10.24 -58.83
C ASP A 161 -6.95 10.00 -57.88
N GLY A 162 -7.06 10.79 -56.79
CA GLY A 162 -8.13 10.68 -55.83
C GLY A 162 -8.17 9.34 -55.07
N SER A 163 -7.03 8.66 -54.91
CA SER A 163 -6.93 7.30 -54.39
C SER A 163 -7.29 7.22 -52.89
N THR A 164 -8.51 6.82 -52.59
CA THR A 164 -8.99 6.59 -51.20
C THR A 164 -8.26 5.42 -50.52
N ASN A 165 -7.76 4.43 -51.29
CA ASN A 165 -7.04 3.29 -50.73
C ASN A 165 -5.68 3.69 -50.17
N ARG A 166 -4.97 4.64 -50.79
CA ARG A 166 -3.67 5.13 -50.30
C ARG A 166 -3.84 5.96 -49.05
N VAL A 167 -4.91 6.75 -48.97
CA VAL A 167 -5.28 7.50 -47.71
C VAL A 167 -5.56 6.51 -46.60
N LYS A 168 -6.40 5.50 -46.81
CA LYS A 168 -6.69 4.47 -45.79
C LYS A 168 -5.44 3.71 -45.36
N ALA A 169 -4.53 3.39 -46.27
CA ALA A 169 -3.27 2.75 -45.94
C ALA A 169 -2.42 3.63 -45.00
N LEU A 170 -2.31 4.95 -45.26
CA LEU A 170 -1.59 5.88 -44.39
C LEU A 170 -2.23 6.02 -43.01
N LEU A 171 -3.56 6.16 -42.96
CA LEU A 171 -4.32 6.32 -41.71
C LEU A 171 -4.24 5.08 -40.81
N ARG A 172 -4.23 3.87 -41.40
CA ARG A 172 -4.23 2.59 -40.71
C ARG A 172 -2.84 2.04 -40.41
N THR A 173 -1.78 2.79 -40.82
CA THR A 173 -0.40 2.41 -40.45
C THR A 173 -0.23 2.44 -38.95
N GLU A 174 0.24 1.34 -38.40
CA GLU A 174 0.52 1.18 -36.97
C GLU A 174 2.01 1.36 -36.68
N ASN A 175 2.33 1.97 -35.54
CA ASN A 175 3.70 2.08 -35.07
C ASN A 175 4.12 0.80 -34.31
N LYS A 176 5.36 0.75 -33.75
CA LYS A 176 5.90 -0.42 -33.01
C LYS A 176 5.12 -0.85 -31.77
N ILE A 177 4.21 -0.02 -31.27
CA ILE A 177 3.32 -0.31 -30.15
C ILE A 177 1.85 -0.46 -30.60
N ASN A 178 1.66 -0.77 -31.89
CA ASN A 178 0.36 -0.97 -32.51
C ASN A 178 -0.59 0.23 -32.39
N GLU A 179 -0.07 1.46 -32.47
CA GLU A 179 -0.86 2.68 -32.42
C GLU A 179 -0.90 3.36 -33.77
N THR A 180 -2.06 3.82 -34.22
CA THR A 180 -2.27 4.65 -35.39
C THR A 180 -2.12 6.15 -35.07
N ALA A 181 -2.10 7.00 -36.09
CA ALA A 181 -2.11 8.46 -35.90
C ALA A 181 -3.32 8.95 -35.06
N LEU A 182 -4.45 8.24 -35.07
CA LEU A 182 -5.62 8.53 -34.22
C LEU A 182 -5.29 8.37 -32.73
N HIS A 183 -4.51 7.36 -32.37
CA HIS A 183 -4.03 7.19 -30.97
C HIS A 183 -3.12 8.33 -30.56
N ALA A 184 -2.22 8.76 -31.48
CA ALA A 184 -1.33 9.89 -31.23
C ALA A 184 -2.11 11.20 -31.01
N ALA A 185 -3.20 11.41 -31.79
CA ALA A 185 -4.11 12.53 -31.61
C ALA A 185 -4.87 12.46 -30.29
N ALA A 186 -5.39 11.29 -29.92
CA ALA A 186 -6.12 11.09 -28.66
C ALA A 186 -5.24 11.32 -27.41
N LYS A 187 -3.95 11.00 -27.51
CA LYS A 187 -2.95 11.23 -26.45
C LYS A 187 -2.45 12.67 -26.37
N SER A 188 -2.62 13.47 -27.43
CA SER A 188 -2.11 14.82 -27.51
C SER A 188 -2.63 15.69 -26.34
N CYS A 189 -1.78 16.56 -25.80
CA CYS A 189 -2.17 17.56 -24.83
C CYS A 189 -2.37 18.97 -25.43
N PHE A 190 -2.12 19.14 -26.74
CA PHE A 190 -2.21 20.41 -27.41
C PHE A 190 -3.65 20.83 -27.74
N ILE A 191 -3.86 22.16 -27.78
CA ILE A 191 -5.13 22.74 -28.17
C ILE A 191 -5.41 22.38 -29.64
N GLY A 192 -6.63 21.90 -29.93
CA GLY A 192 -6.99 21.49 -31.31
C GLY A 192 -7.00 19.99 -31.57
N GLN A 193 -6.55 19.16 -30.62
CA GLN A 193 -6.57 17.69 -30.72
C GLN A 193 -7.93 17.13 -31.16
N TYR A 194 -9.02 17.68 -30.64
CA TYR A 194 -10.39 17.30 -31.01
C TYR A 194 -10.65 17.47 -32.53
N LYS A 195 -10.14 18.56 -33.17
CA LYS A 195 -10.32 18.81 -34.60
C LYS A 195 -9.55 17.79 -35.44
N VAL A 196 -8.33 17.40 -34.98
CA VAL A 196 -7.54 16.37 -35.63
C VAL A 196 -8.24 15.00 -35.53
N VAL A 197 -8.73 14.63 -34.34
CA VAL A 197 -9.49 13.39 -34.18
C VAL A 197 -10.71 13.38 -35.09
N LYS A 198 -11.45 14.48 -35.17
CA LYS A 198 -12.61 14.62 -36.04
C LYS A 198 -12.22 14.44 -37.51
N LEU A 199 -11.18 15.11 -37.99
CA LEU A 199 -10.70 14.99 -39.37
C LEU A 199 -10.30 13.56 -39.72
N LEU A 200 -9.52 12.89 -38.86
CA LEU A 200 -9.09 11.52 -39.08
C LEU A 200 -10.27 10.54 -39.14
N MET A 201 -11.29 10.74 -38.31
CA MET A 201 -12.50 9.93 -38.29
C MET A 201 -13.44 10.19 -39.47
N GLU A 202 -13.48 11.42 -39.97
CA GLU A 202 -14.23 11.78 -41.17
C GLU A 202 -13.63 11.13 -42.45
N GLU A 203 -12.30 10.96 -42.48
CA GLU A 203 -11.61 10.28 -43.61
C GLU A 203 -11.74 8.74 -43.56
N ASP A 204 -11.72 8.16 -42.36
CA ASP A 204 -11.94 6.70 -42.19
C ASP A 204 -12.57 6.40 -40.82
N SER A 205 -13.89 6.23 -40.79
CA SER A 205 -14.66 5.89 -39.58
C SER A 205 -14.23 4.59 -38.90
N GLN A 206 -13.64 3.65 -39.67
CA GLN A 206 -13.14 2.38 -39.16
C GLN A 206 -11.87 2.50 -38.31
N LEU A 207 -11.18 3.65 -38.31
CA LEU A 207 -10.02 3.87 -37.45
C LEU A 207 -10.33 3.68 -35.97
N ALA A 208 -11.56 3.90 -35.55
CA ALA A 208 -11.99 3.66 -34.18
C ALA A 208 -11.92 2.20 -33.74
N SER A 209 -11.81 1.27 -34.72
CA SER A 209 -11.68 -0.18 -34.46
C SER A 209 -10.24 -0.69 -34.46
N PHE A 210 -9.26 0.16 -34.78
CA PHE A 210 -7.84 -0.20 -34.80
C PHE A 210 -7.17 0.10 -33.44
N PRO A 211 -6.13 -0.68 -33.06
CA PRO A 211 -5.73 -1.94 -33.70
C PRO A 211 -6.77 -3.03 -33.42
N LYS A 212 -6.72 -4.10 -34.18
CA LYS A 212 -7.61 -5.26 -33.93
C LYS A 212 -7.30 -5.88 -32.56
N ASP A 213 -6.01 -5.96 -32.24
CA ASP A 213 -5.49 -6.49 -30.99
C ASP A 213 -4.64 -5.40 -30.31
N GLY A 214 -5.08 -4.92 -29.15
CA GLY A 214 -4.37 -3.89 -28.40
C GLY A 214 -5.26 -2.83 -27.76
N THR A 215 -4.66 -1.68 -27.47
CA THR A 215 -5.36 -0.57 -26.80
C THR A 215 -6.07 0.31 -27.81
N SER A 216 -7.38 0.44 -27.71
CA SER A 216 -8.19 1.27 -28.62
C SER A 216 -8.02 2.77 -28.37
N PRO A 217 -8.24 3.63 -29.39
CA PRO A 217 -8.26 5.08 -29.22
C PRO A 217 -9.27 5.55 -28.17
N LEU A 218 -10.42 4.85 -28.11
CA LEU A 218 -11.47 5.12 -27.11
C LEU A 218 -10.99 4.87 -25.69
N TYR A 219 -10.34 3.73 -25.46
CA TYR A 219 -9.78 3.43 -24.13
C TYR A 219 -8.80 4.52 -23.68
N LEU A 220 -7.91 4.97 -24.57
CA LEU A 220 -6.97 6.06 -24.27
C LEU A 220 -7.65 7.39 -24.00
N ALA A 221 -8.66 7.75 -24.78
CA ALA A 221 -9.42 8.98 -24.58
C ALA A 221 -10.10 9.00 -23.19
N ILE A 222 -10.65 7.85 -22.76
CA ILE A 222 -11.26 7.68 -21.45
C ILE A 222 -10.20 7.71 -20.35
N LEU A 223 -9.09 7.01 -20.52
CA LEU A 223 -7.98 6.98 -19.57
C LEU A 223 -7.42 8.37 -19.31
N LEU A 224 -7.38 9.23 -20.33
CA LEU A 224 -6.95 10.63 -20.25
C LEU A 224 -8.08 11.63 -19.93
N GLN A 225 -9.29 11.14 -19.64
CA GLN A 225 -10.47 11.95 -19.31
C GLN A 225 -10.89 12.96 -20.41
N ARG A 226 -10.69 12.59 -21.69
CA ARG A 226 -10.97 13.44 -22.85
C ARG A 226 -12.44 13.24 -23.31
N LYS A 227 -13.42 13.77 -22.55
CA LYS A 227 -14.87 13.60 -22.83
C LYS A 227 -15.28 13.98 -24.25
N SER A 228 -14.75 15.08 -24.79
CA SER A 228 -15.05 15.54 -26.15
C SER A 228 -14.58 14.56 -27.22
N ILE A 229 -13.34 14.04 -27.07
CA ILE A 229 -12.78 13.04 -27.97
C ILE A 229 -13.55 11.72 -27.86
N THR A 230 -13.83 11.27 -26.63
CA THR A 230 -14.62 10.05 -26.37
C THR A 230 -15.97 10.12 -27.11
N LYS A 231 -16.65 11.26 -27.04
CA LYS A 231 -17.94 11.48 -27.70
C LYS A 231 -17.81 11.50 -29.23
N THR A 232 -16.81 12.21 -29.76
CA THR A 232 -16.54 12.29 -31.20
C THR A 232 -16.21 10.91 -31.80
N LEU A 233 -15.40 10.09 -31.11
CA LEU A 233 -15.08 8.73 -31.55
C LEU A 233 -16.34 7.87 -31.65
N TYR A 234 -17.25 7.98 -30.70
CA TYR A 234 -18.52 7.25 -30.75
C TYR A 234 -19.43 7.73 -31.88
N GLU A 235 -19.62 9.05 -32.00
CA GLU A 235 -20.51 9.66 -32.98
C GLU A 235 -20.09 9.40 -34.43
N LEU A 236 -18.76 9.33 -34.70
CA LEU A 236 -18.21 9.15 -36.06
C LEU A 236 -17.75 7.71 -36.37
N SER A 237 -18.00 6.75 -35.47
CA SER A 237 -17.53 5.35 -35.66
C SER A 237 -18.46 4.51 -36.52
N ASP A 238 -19.59 5.02 -36.98
CA ASP A 238 -20.61 4.26 -37.75
C ASP A 238 -21.00 2.92 -37.07
N GLY A 239 -20.93 2.86 -35.75
CA GLY A 239 -21.20 1.65 -34.96
C GLY A 239 -20.06 0.62 -34.91
N VAL A 240 -18.92 0.90 -35.55
CA VAL A 240 -17.72 0.05 -35.53
C VAL A 240 -16.68 0.65 -34.59
N LEU A 241 -16.83 0.40 -33.28
CA LEU A 241 -16.01 0.98 -32.22
C LEU A 241 -15.34 -0.12 -31.39
N SER A 242 -14.02 -0.05 -31.25
CA SER A 242 -13.30 -0.94 -30.33
C SER A 242 -13.30 -0.35 -28.92
N TYR A 243 -13.60 -1.21 -27.94
CA TYR A 243 -13.57 -0.91 -26.52
C TYR A 243 -12.34 -1.52 -25.82
N SER A 244 -11.42 -2.13 -26.56
CA SER A 244 -10.29 -2.88 -26.02
C SER A 244 -9.26 -1.96 -25.36
N GLY A 245 -8.63 -2.46 -24.29
CA GLY A 245 -7.54 -1.84 -23.56
C GLY A 245 -6.42 -2.83 -23.25
N PRO A 246 -5.39 -2.41 -22.55
CA PRO A 246 -4.28 -3.28 -22.19
C PRO A 246 -4.72 -4.36 -21.17
N ASN A 247 -4.02 -5.50 -21.14
CA ASN A 247 -4.24 -6.61 -20.21
C ASN A 247 -5.69 -7.15 -20.22
N GLY A 248 -6.31 -7.19 -21.38
CA GLY A 248 -7.70 -7.64 -21.52
C GLY A 248 -8.76 -6.68 -20.98
N GLN A 249 -8.37 -5.53 -20.50
CA GLN A 249 -9.31 -4.50 -20.02
C GLN A 249 -10.17 -3.95 -21.16
N ASN A 250 -11.36 -3.48 -20.85
CA ASN A 250 -12.18 -2.71 -21.76
C ASN A 250 -12.31 -1.26 -21.31
N ALA A 251 -12.89 -0.43 -22.17
CA ALA A 251 -13.09 1.00 -21.92
C ALA A 251 -13.84 1.30 -20.61
N LEU A 252 -14.76 0.41 -20.18
CA LEU A 252 -15.50 0.57 -18.92
C LEU A 252 -14.62 0.34 -17.69
N HIS A 253 -13.60 -0.55 -17.78
CA HIS A 253 -12.59 -0.70 -16.70
C HIS A 253 -11.84 0.61 -16.45
N ALA A 254 -11.49 1.35 -17.51
CA ALA A 254 -10.88 2.67 -17.36
C ALA A 254 -11.88 3.71 -16.85
N ALA A 255 -13.10 3.73 -17.37
CA ALA A 255 -14.10 4.74 -17.05
C ALA A 255 -14.51 4.74 -15.58
N VAL A 256 -14.71 3.56 -14.98
CA VAL A 256 -15.08 3.41 -13.56
C VAL A 256 -14.00 3.97 -12.62
N LEU A 257 -12.76 4.08 -13.07
CA LEU A 257 -11.67 4.69 -12.32
C LEU A 257 -11.57 6.20 -12.56
N ARG A 258 -12.14 6.73 -13.64
CA ARG A 258 -11.99 8.13 -14.07
C ARG A 258 -13.15 9.04 -13.71
N GLY A 259 -14.36 8.51 -13.59
CA GLY A 259 -15.49 9.30 -13.12
C GLY A 259 -16.85 8.83 -13.59
N LYS A 260 -17.87 9.43 -12.98
CA LYS A 260 -19.28 9.08 -13.21
C LYS A 260 -19.70 9.29 -14.68
N ASP A 261 -19.41 10.47 -15.24
CA ASP A 261 -19.94 10.85 -16.55
C ASP A 261 -19.47 9.93 -17.68
N LEU A 262 -18.18 9.53 -17.67
CA LEU A 262 -17.63 8.58 -18.64
C LEU A 262 -18.21 7.18 -18.46
N THR A 263 -18.46 6.78 -17.22
CA THR A 263 -19.10 5.49 -16.92
C THR A 263 -20.55 5.48 -17.44
N GLU A 264 -21.30 6.54 -17.18
CA GLU A 264 -22.70 6.68 -17.61
C GLU A 264 -22.81 6.63 -19.15
N MET A 265 -21.98 7.40 -19.85
CA MET A 265 -21.92 7.37 -21.32
C MET A 265 -21.65 5.98 -21.88
N LEU A 266 -20.67 5.26 -21.33
CA LEU A 266 -20.35 3.91 -21.83
C LEU A 266 -21.45 2.90 -21.54
N LEU A 267 -22.12 3.00 -20.41
CA LEU A 267 -23.25 2.12 -20.07
C LEU A 267 -24.49 2.38 -20.97
N GLU A 268 -24.68 3.63 -21.42
CA GLU A 268 -25.68 3.95 -22.43
C GLU A 268 -25.34 3.34 -23.80
N TRP A 269 -24.06 3.36 -24.17
CA TRP A 269 -23.61 2.85 -25.46
C TRP A 269 -23.53 1.32 -25.52
N ASN A 270 -22.98 0.69 -24.48
CA ASN A 270 -22.79 -0.75 -24.48
C ASN A 270 -22.78 -1.35 -23.07
N LYS A 271 -23.93 -1.86 -22.64
CA LYS A 271 -24.07 -2.53 -21.34
C LYS A 271 -23.31 -3.86 -21.25
N ALA A 272 -23.00 -4.52 -22.38
CA ALA A 272 -22.27 -5.78 -22.38
C ALA A 272 -20.84 -5.66 -21.84
N LEU A 273 -20.26 -4.44 -21.78
CA LEU A 273 -18.96 -4.18 -21.19
C LEU A 273 -18.90 -4.51 -19.67
N THR A 274 -20.05 -4.53 -19.00
CA THR A 274 -20.13 -4.81 -17.54
C THR A 274 -19.74 -6.23 -17.16
N ILE A 275 -19.87 -7.19 -18.10
CA ILE A 275 -19.59 -8.63 -17.87
C ILE A 275 -18.23 -9.06 -18.40
N GLN A 276 -17.60 -8.23 -19.24
CA GLN A 276 -16.29 -8.57 -19.80
C GLN A 276 -15.23 -8.54 -18.71
N GLN A 277 -14.40 -9.56 -18.72
CA GLN A 277 -13.31 -9.76 -17.78
C GLN A 277 -11.97 -9.36 -18.39
N ASP A 278 -11.08 -8.81 -17.56
CA ASP A 278 -9.69 -8.60 -17.92
C ASP A 278 -8.87 -9.93 -17.83
N GLU A 279 -7.57 -9.89 -18.09
CA GLU A 279 -6.69 -11.07 -17.97
C GLU A 279 -6.69 -11.71 -16.59
N ASN A 280 -7.02 -10.94 -15.54
CA ASN A 280 -7.16 -11.45 -14.18
C ASN A 280 -8.56 -12.00 -13.88
N GLY A 281 -9.45 -12.00 -14.86
CA GLY A 281 -10.86 -12.35 -14.68
C GLY A 281 -11.68 -11.25 -13.99
N SER A 282 -11.12 -10.05 -13.79
CA SER A 282 -11.80 -8.97 -13.09
C SER A 282 -12.74 -8.21 -14.01
N THR A 283 -13.96 -7.96 -13.56
CA THR A 283 -14.93 -7.09 -14.24
C THR A 283 -14.78 -5.64 -13.77
N PRO A 284 -15.36 -4.65 -14.45
CA PRO A 284 -15.38 -3.27 -13.98
C PRO A 284 -15.91 -3.11 -12.54
N LEU A 285 -16.84 -3.99 -12.11
CA LEU A 285 -17.36 -3.99 -10.74
C LEU A 285 -16.33 -4.42 -9.71
N HIS A 286 -15.40 -5.34 -10.04
CA HIS A 286 -14.28 -5.71 -9.19
C HIS A 286 -13.36 -4.51 -8.95
N LEU A 287 -13.04 -3.74 -10.01
CA LEU A 287 -12.18 -2.57 -9.90
C LEU A 287 -12.80 -1.50 -9.00
N VAL A 288 -14.07 -1.15 -9.21
CA VAL A 288 -14.70 -0.11 -8.38
C VAL A 288 -14.93 -0.59 -6.93
N ALA A 289 -15.00 -1.90 -6.70
CA ALA A 289 -15.07 -2.49 -5.37
C ALA A 289 -13.77 -2.34 -4.59
N SER A 290 -12.62 -2.32 -5.29
CA SER A 290 -11.28 -2.19 -4.68
C SER A 290 -10.92 -0.76 -4.29
N VAL A 291 -11.65 0.25 -4.76
CA VAL A 291 -11.31 1.65 -4.53
C VAL A 291 -12.03 2.21 -3.31
N LEU A 292 -11.25 2.71 -2.34
CA LEU A 292 -11.76 3.34 -1.11
C LEU A 292 -12.26 4.77 -1.36
N GLY A 293 -13.39 5.10 -0.79
CA GLY A 293 -13.84 6.41 -0.34
C GLY A 293 -13.84 7.61 -1.27
N GLN A 294 -14.80 7.75 -2.21
CA GLN A 294 -15.30 9.03 -2.75
C GLN A 294 -16.79 8.90 -3.02
N SER A 295 -17.56 10.00 -2.89
CA SER A 295 -19.01 10.07 -3.17
C SER A 295 -19.34 9.56 -4.57
N ASP A 296 -18.51 9.89 -5.56
CA ASP A 296 -18.71 9.50 -6.96
C ASP A 296 -18.63 7.99 -7.17
N ARG A 297 -17.81 7.28 -6.38
CA ARG A 297 -17.68 5.81 -6.47
C ARG A 297 -18.95 5.08 -6.09
N ARG A 298 -19.70 5.62 -5.13
CA ARG A 298 -21.02 5.07 -4.77
C ARG A 298 -22.01 5.18 -5.93
N THR A 299 -22.01 6.31 -6.62
CA THR A 299 -22.86 6.52 -7.80
C THR A 299 -22.45 5.58 -8.93
N ILE A 300 -21.16 5.42 -9.19
CA ILE A 300 -20.64 4.50 -10.21
C ILE A 300 -21.03 3.05 -9.91
N ARG A 301 -20.92 2.62 -8.64
CA ARG A 301 -21.37 1.26 -8.24
C ARG A 301 -22.87 1.09 -8.48
N ALA A 302 -23.67 2.10 -8.13
CA ALA A 302 -25.10 2.05 -8.36
C ALA A 302 -25.44 1.93 -9.86
N LEU A 303 -24.81 2.73 -10.71
CA LEU A 303 -24.96 2.66 -12.17
C LEU A 303 -24.62 1.28 -12.74
N LEU A 304 -23.48 0.69 -12.32
CA LEU A 304 -23.10 -0.65 -12.75
C LEU A 304 -24.09 -1.72 -12.30
N LEU A 305 -24.59 -1.63 -11.06
CA LEU A 305 -25.53 -2.57 -10.49
C LEU A 305 -26.96 -2.40 -11.06
N GLU A 306 -27.30 -1.21 -11.56
CA GLU A 306 -28.54 -0.96 -12.30
C GLU A 306 -28.45 -1.50 -13.71
N ALA A 307 -27.31 -1.28 -14.37
CA ALA A 307 -27.06 -1.77 -15.72
C ALA A 307 -26.98 -3.30 -15.79
N ASN A 308 -26.34 -3.94 -14.80
CA ASN A 308 -26.19 -5.38 -14.72
C ASN A 308 -26.03 -5.88 -13.28
N PRO A 309 -27.08 -6.37 -12.62
CA PRO A 309 -27.02 -6.97 -11.30
C PRO A 309 -26.21 -8.26 -11.22
N ASP A 310 -26.12 -9.01 -12.32
CA ASP A 310 -25.46 -10.32 -12.37
C ASP A 310 -23.94 -10.21 -12.28
N ALA A 311 -23.39 -9.00 -12.51
CA ALA A 311 -21.96 -8.74 -12.29
C ALA A 311 -21.51 -8.99 -10.83
N LEU A 312 -22.44 -8.97 -9.85
CA LEU A 312 -22.17 -9.36 -8.46
C LEU A 312 -21.75 -10.82 -8.29
N TYR A 313 -22.16 -11.69 -9.23
CA TYR A 313 -22.01 -13.14 -9.16
C TYR A 313 -20.92 -13.66 -10.10
N GLN A 314 -20.15 -12.80 -10.71
CA GLN A 314 -19.02 -13.18 -11.55
C GLN A 314 -17.74 -13.25 -10.72
N PRO A 315 -17.05 -14.40 -10.66
CA PRO A 315 -15.76 -14.52 -9.99
C PRO A 315 -14.63 -14.09 -10.92
N ASP A 316 -13.52 -13.60 -10.33
CA ASP A 316 -12.25 -13.46 -11.03
C ASP A 316 -11.51 -14.81 -11.15
N ASN A 317 -10.31 -14.82 -11.74
CA ASN A 317 -9.49 -16.04 -11.92
C ASN A 317 -9.06 -16.69 -10.57
N ASN A 318 -9.12 -15.95 -9.46
CA ASN A 318 -8.87 -16.45 -8.10
C ASN A 318 -10.15 -16.93 -7.41
N GLY A 319 -11.28 -16.91 -8.12
CA GLY A 319 -12.59 -17.20 -7.58
C GLY A 319 -13.13 -16.10 -6.65
N LEU A 320 -12.57 -14.90 -6.68
CA LEU A 320 -13.04 -13.78 -5.88
C LEU A 320 -14.18 -13.07 -6.59
N PHE A 321 -15.28 -12.87 -5.90
CA PHE A 321 -16.39 -12.03 -6.34
C PHE A 321 -16.17 -10.56 -5.93
N PRO A 322 -16.87 -9.58 -6.51
CA PRO A 322 -16.71 -8.17 -6.13
C PRO A 322 -16.81 -7.89 -4.64
N ILE A 323 -17.67 -8.62 -3.91
CA ILE A 323 -17.82 -8.47 -2.45
C ILE A 323 -16.57 -8.94 -1.70
N HIS A 324 -15.87 -9.96 -2.21
CA HIS A 324 -14.62 -10.43 -1.65
C HIS A 324 -13.50 -9.40 -1.83
N VAL A 325 -13.44 -8.79 -3.02
CA VAL A 325 -12.49 -7.71 -3.31
C VAL A 325 -12.75 -6.51 -2.41
N ALA A 326 -14.02 -6.09 -2.24
CA ALA A 326 -14.38 -5.04 -1.30
C ALA A 326 -13.96 -5.35 0.14
N ALA A 327 -14.13 -6.61 0.57
CA ALA A 327 -13.73 -7.05 1.92
C ALA A 327 -12.20 -7.08 2.09
N SER A 328 -11.43 -7.33 1.02
CA SER A 328 -9.97 -7.39 1.06
C SER A 328 -9.30 -6.02 1.24
N VAL A 329 -10.05 -4.92 1.04
CA VAL A 329 -9.56 -3.53 1.16
C VAL A 329 -10.34 -2.70 2.19
N ASP A 330 -11.17 -3.34 3.03
CA ASP A 330 -12.04 -2.70 4.04
C ASP A 330 -13.06 -1.70 3.47
N ALA A 331 -13.52 -1.92 2.23
CA ALA A 331 -14.49 -1.05 1.56
C ALA A 331 -15.92 -1.31 2.06
N THR A 332 -16.21 -0.96 3.30
CA THR A 332 -17.51 -1.20 3.98
C THR A 332 -18.71 -0.61 3.24
N LEU A 333 -18.54 0.55 2.60
CA LEU A 333 -19.58 1.19 1.80
C LEU A 333 -19.91 0.36 0.55
N ALA A 334 -18.90 -0.19 -0.13
CA ALA A 334 -19.13 -1.05 -1.29
C ALA A 334 -19.86 -2.33 -0.89
N ILE A 335 -19.48 -2.97 0.20
CA ILE A 335 -20.17 -4.13 0.77
C ILE A 335 -21.62 -3.78 1.09
N SER A 336 -21.86 -2.65 1.73
CA SER A 336 -23.22 -2.20 2.05
C SER A 336 -24.08 -1.99 0.79
N ASP A 337 -23.52 -1.39 -0.27
CA ASP A 337 -24.23 -1.17 -1.53
C ASP A 337 -24.56 -2.50 -2.23
N PHE A 338 -23.61 -3.47 -2.23
CA PHE A 338 -23.83 -4.81 -2.78
C PHE A 338 -24.93 -5.58 -2.02
N LEU A 339 -24.87 -5.55 -0.68
CA LEU A 339 -25.87 -6.22 0.18
C LEU A 339 -27.26 -5.59 0.05
N LYS A 340 -27.37 -4.29 -0.19
CA LYS A 340 -28.64 -3.62 -0.48
C LYS A 340 -29.24 -4.07 -1.81
N LYS A 341 -28.38 -4.28 -2.83
CA LYS A 341 -28.85 -4.79 -4.13
C LYS A 341 -29.24 -6.25 -4.06
N SER A 342 -28.43 -7.07 -3.40
CA SER A 342 -28.75 -8.47 -3.17
C SER A 342 -28.09 -8.99 -1.89
N SER A 343 -28.89 -9.33 -0.89
CA SER A 343 -28.39 -9.94 0.36
C SER A 343 -27.75 -11.32 0.15
N ARG A 344 -28.09 -12.03 -0.95
CA ARG A 344 -27.56 -13.36 -1.28
C ARG A 344 -26.06 -13.33 -1.58
N CYS A 345 -25.52 -12.21 -2.08
CA CYS A 345 -24.09 -12.09 -2.38
C CYS A 345 -23.21 -12.23 -1.12
N ALA A 346 -23.77 -12.06 0.10
CA ALA A 346 -23.06 -12.30 1.34
C ALA A 346 -22.55 -13.72 1.51
N GLY A 347 -23.26 -14.69 0.94
CA GLY A 347 -22.92 -16.12 1.05
C GLY A 347 -22.02 -16.65 -0.08
N LEU A 348 -21.60 -15.81 -1.00
CA LEU A 348 -20.68 -16.21 -2.06
C LEU A 348 -19.38 -16.73 -1.42
N ARG A 349 -18.86 -17.80 -2.00
CA ARG A 349 -17.66 -18.49 -1.53
C ARG A 349 -16.61 -18.50 -2.64
N ASN A 350 -15.40 -18.07 -2.31
CA ASN A 350 -14.28 -18.13 -3.25
C ASN A 350 -13.78 -19.57 -3.44
N ALA A 351 -12.73 -19.77 -4.23
CA ALA A 351 -12.14 -21.09 -4.49
C ALA A 351 -11.72 -21.86 -3.19
N ARG A 352 -11.43 -21.15 -2.09
CA ARG A 352 -11.15 -21.73 -0.77
C ARG A 352 -12.39 -21.91 0.10
N GLY A 353 -13.58 -21.76 -0.43
CA GLY A 353 -14.84 -21.81 0.34
C GLY A 353 -15.06 -20.62 1.28
N ARG A 354 -14.26 -19.55 1.18
CA ARG A 354 -14.28 -18.39 2.08
C ARG A 354 -15.30 -17.35 1.62
N THR A 355 -16.11 -16.87 2.56
CA THR A 355 -17.00 -15.71 2.36
C THR A 355 -16.21 -14.41 2.52
N PHE A 356 -16.83 -13.27 2.17
CA PHE A 356 -16.24 -11.95 2.39
C PHE A 356 -15.84 -11.70 3.86
N LEU A 357 -16.58 -12.31 4.82
CA LEU A 357 -16.28 -12.19 6.24
C LEU A 357 -14.97 -12.91 6.61
N HIS A 358 -14.70 -14.09 6.04
CA HIS A 358 -13.43 -14.79 6.22
C HIS A 358 -12.26 -13.96 5.68
N ILE A 359 -12.43 -13.33 4.51
CA ILE A 359 -11.40 -12.48 3.91
C ILE A 359 -11.15 -11.23 4.76
N ALA A 360 -12.21 -10.57 5.24
CA ALA A 360 -12.08 -9.42 6.11
C ALA A 360 -11.32 -9.75 7.41
N VAL A 361 -11.57 -10.93 7.98
CA VAL A 361 -10.84 -11.43 9.17
C VAL A 361 -9.39 -11.72 8.81
N ASP A 362 -9.12 -12.41 7.72
CA ASP A 362 -7.76 -12.76 7.28
C ASP A 362 -6.89 -11.54 7.03
N LYS A 363 -7.50 -10.46 6.51
CA LYS A 363 -6.86 -9.14 6.28
C LYS A 363 -6.91 -8.20 7.49
N MET A 364 -7.48 -8.62 8.61
CA MET A 364 -7.61 -7.84 9.85
C MET A 364 -8.45 -6.55 9.70
N HIS A 365 -9.44 -6.54 8.82
CA HIS A 365 -10.32 -5.41 8.55
C HIS A 365 -11.49 -5.32 9.54
N ILE A 366 -11.24 -4.65 10.67
CA ILE A 366 -12.17 -4.56 11.80
C ILE A 366 -13.49 -3.85 11.47
N HIS A 367 -13.48 -2.86 10.58
CA HIS A 367 -14.69 -2.11 10.22
C HIS A 367 -15.69 -2.98 9.45
N THR A 368 -15.20 -3.77 8.50
CA THR A 368 -16.01 -4.74 7.74
C THR A 368 -16.59 -5.81 8.66
N VAL A 369 -15.76 -6.40 9.51
CA VAL A 369 -16.22 -7.45 10.45
C VAL A 369 -17.23 -6.87 11.45
N GLY A 370 -16.95 -5.71 12.03
CA GLY A 370 -17.87 -5.04 12.96
C GLY A 370 -19.20 -4.66 12.31
N SER A 371 -19.20 -4.24 11.05
CA SER A 371 -20.40 -3.95 10.28
C SER A 371 -21.21 -5.21 10.02
N ALA A 372 -20.56 -6.32 9.62
CA ALA A 372 -21.21 -7.60 9.41
C ALA A 372 -21.84 -8.16 10.71
N CYS A 373 -21.14 -8.05 11.84
CA CYS A 373 -21.64 -8.51 13.13
C CYS A 373 -22.83 -7.71 13.65
N ARG A 374 -22.91 -6.41 13.32
CA ARG A 374 -24.06 -5.55 13.71
C ARG A 374 -25.28 -5.74 12.83
N ASN A 375 -25.11 -6.24 11.62
CA ASN A 375 -26.20 -6.43 10.68
C ASN A 375 -26.92 -7.78 10.93
N ARG A 376 -28.11 -7.73 11.52
CA ARG A 376 -28.92 -8.93 11.84
C ARG A 376 -29.26 -9.77 10.60
N SER A 377 -29.40 -9.17 9.42
CA SER A 377 -29.71 -9.91 8.19
C SER A 377 -28.55 -10.81 7.73
N LEU A 378 -27.35 -10.62 8.28
CA LEU A 378 -26.15 -11.41 7.98
C LEU A 378 -25.84 -12.49 9.03
N SER A 379 -26.75 -12.73 9.98
CA SER A 379 -26.55 -13.73 11.04
C SER A 379 -26.18 -15.12 10.51
N TRP A 380 -26.76 -15.49 9.38
CA TRP A 380 -26.56 -16.79 8.76
C TRP A 380 -25.15 -17.03 8.19
N ILE A 381 -24.40 -15.97 7.83
CA ILE A 381 -23.03 -16.10 7.34
C ILE A 381 -21.98 -16.21 8.45
N LEU A 382 -22.32 -15.81 9.70
CA LEU A 382 -21.36 -15.72 10.80
C LEU A 382 -20.74 -17.07 11.16
N ASN A 383 -21.47 -18.15 10.91
CA ASN A 383 -21.06 -19.52 11.21
C ASN A 383 -20.74 -20.35 9.96
N MET A 384 -20.67 -19.72 8.78
CA MET A 384 -20.23 -20.42 7.58
C MET A 384 -18.77 -20.86 7.73
N GLN A 385 -18.48 -22.04 7.22
CA GLN A 385 -17.16 -22.66 7.27
C GLN A 385 -16.50 -22.59 5.89
N ASP A 386 -15.20 -22.36 5.83
CA ASP A 386 -14.41 -22.48 4.59
C ASP A 386 -14.17 -23.98 4.23
N ASN A 387 -13.38 -24.26 3.20
CA ASN A 387 -13.11 -25.64 2.78
C ASN A 387 -12.33 -26.46 3.81
N ASP A 388 -11.61 -25.80 4.73
CA ASP A 388 -10.92 -26.46 5.85
C ASP A 388 -11.85 -26.64 7.09
N GLY A 389 -13.11 -26.25 6.98
CA GLY A 389 -14.07 -26.23 8.09
C GLY A 389 -13.87 -25.09 9.09
N ASN A 390 -13.08 -24.06 8.74
CA ASN A 390 -12.85 -22.92 9.63
C ASN A 390 -13.95 -21.87 9.50
N THR A 391 -14.47 -21.40 10.64
CA THR A 391 -15.34 -20.21 10.70
C THR A 391 -14.50 -18.94 10.78
N ALA A 392 -15.13 -17.78 10.51
CA ALA A 392 -14.50 -16.48 10.68
C ALA A 392 -13.93 -16.27 12.11
N LEU A 393 -14.64 -16.75 13.15
CA LEU A 393 -14.15 -16.70 14.54
C LEU A 393 -12.83 -17.46 14.71
N ARG A 394 -12.72 -18.64 14.10
CA ARG A 394 -11.51 -19.47 14.20
C ARG A 394 -10.33 -18.81 13.51
N LEU A 395 -10.53 -18.24 12.33
CA LEU A 395 -9.48 -17.47 11.64
C LEU A 395 -9.04 -16.27 12.50
N ALA A 396 -9.96 -15.57 13.17
CA ALA A 396 -9.61 -14.49 14.08
C ALA A 396 -8.72 -14.95 15.26
N ILE A 397 -8.99 -16.14 15.78
CA ILE A 397 -8.18 -16.75 16.84
C ILE A 397 -6.80 -17.16 16.31
N GLN A 398 -6.73 -17.80 15.14
CA GLN A 398 -5.46 -18.18 14.50
C GLN A 398 -4.55 -16.99 14.23
N ARG A 399 -5.13 -15.83 13.88
CA ARG A 399 -4.40 -14.56 13.66
C ARG A 399 -4.00 -13.84 14.96
N GLY A 400 -4.50 -14.29 16.13
CA GLY A 400 -4.20 -13.68 17.43
C GLY A 400 -4.76 -12.27 17.63
N GLY A 401 -5.65 -11.81 16.77
CA GLY A 401 -6.23 -10.46 16.79
C GLY A 401 -7.31 -10.29 17.86
N LEU A 402 -6.97 -9.79 19.06
CA LEU A 402 -7.93 -9.62 20.17
C LEU A 402 -9.15 -8.78 19.80
N THR A 403 -8.97 -7.65 19.11
CA THR A 403 -10.07 -6.76 18.69
C THR A 403 -10.99 -7.45 17.69
N MET A 404 -10.41 -8.18 16.73
CA MET A 404 -11.14 -8.97 15.73
C MET A 404 -11.93 -10.08 16.39
N PHE A 405 -11.28 -10.81 17.29
CA PHE A 405 -11.93 -11.83 18.11
C PHE A 405 -13.11 -11.23 18.90
N CYS A 406 -12.92 -10.09 19.57
CA CYS A 406 -13.96 -9.43 20.37
C CYS A 406 -15.17 -9.01 19.52
N ALA A 407 -14.97 -8.55 18.30
CA ALA A 407 -16.06 -8.17 17.39
C ALA A 407 -16.97 -9.37 17.05
N LEU A 408 -16.37 -10.52 16.76
CA LEU A 408 -17.09 -11.76 16.46
C LEU A 408 -17.67 -12.42 17.74
N PHE A 409 -16.83 -12.52 18.77
CA PHE A 409 -17.18 -13.16 20.04
C PHE A 409 -18.33 -12.44 20.76
N GLY A 410 -18.43 -11.12 20.65
CA GLY A 410 -19.51 -10.33 21.24
C GLY A 410 -20.89 -10.63 20.65
N ASN A 411 -20.96 -11.15 19.44
CA ASN A 411 -22.22 -11.52 18.82
C ASN A 411 -22.68 -12.91 19.31
N ARG A 412 -23.85 -12.98 19.97
CA ARG A 412 -24.41 -14.23 20.52
C ARG A 412 -24.73 -15.28 19.45
N GLN A 413 -24.94 -14.87 18.21
CA GLN A 413 -25.25 -15.79 17.10
C GLN A 413 -24.02 -16.52 16.57
N VAL A 414 -22.81 -16.07 16.89
CA VAL A 414 -21.57 -16.75 16.55
C VAL A 414 -21.40 -17.99 17.43
N SER A 415 -21.37 -19.16 16.83
CA SER A 415 -21.17 -20.43 17.52
C SER A 415 -19.70 -20.62 17.93
N LEU A 416 -19.45 -21.03 19.18
CA LEU A 416 -18.11 -21.29 19.71
C LEU A 416 -17.66 -22.75 19.51
N ASN A 417 -18.60 -23.66 19.28
CA ASN A 417 -18.38 -25.12 19.38
C ASN A 417 -18.42 -25.84 18.02
N LEU A 418 -18.43 -25.09 16.90
CA LEU A 418 -18.29 -25.71 15.59
C LEU A 418 -16.89 -26.31 15.45
N THR A 419 -16.80 -27.50 14.90
CA THR A 419 -15.53 -28.20 14.64
C THR A 419 -15.09 -27.98 13.19
N ASN A 420 -13.79 -27.95 12.93
CA ASN A 420 -13.24 -28.02 11.58
C ASN A 420 -13.17 -29.49 11.10
N GLU A 421 -12.57 -29.70 9.92
CA GLU A 421 -12.35 -31.05 9.38
C GLU A 421 -11.43 -31.90 10.27
N LYS A 422 -10.56 -31.28 11.09
CA LYS A 422 -9.70 -31.95 12.06
C LYS A 422 -10.42 -32.25 13.38
N GLY A 423 -11.70 -31.92 13.53
CA GLY A 423 -12.45 -32.09 14.79
C GLY A 423 -12.12 -31.06 15.89
N GLU A 424 -11.35 -30.00 15.58
CA GLU A 424 -10.95 -28.97 16.53
C GLU A 424 -12.03 -27.89 16.67
N THR A 425 -12.27 -27.37 17.87
CA THR A 425 -13.12 -26.21 18.14
C THR A 425 -12.31 -24.91 18.22
N ALA A 426 -13.01 -23.78 18.37
CA ALA A 426 -12.38 -22.48 18.63
C ALA A 426 -11.51 -22.48 19.92
N LEU A 427 -11.92 -23.25 20.94
CA LEU A 427 -11.18 -23.36 22.20
C LEU A 427 -9.88 -24.17 22.04
N ASP A 428 -9.91 -25.24 21.23
CA ASP A 428 -8.72 -26.05 20.95
C ASP A 428 -7.66 -25.25 20.24
N ILE A 429 -8.04 -24.50 19.19
CA ILE A 429 -7.09 -23.60 18.49
C ILE A 429 -6.56 -22.51 19.41
N ALA A 430 -7.42 -21.91 20.24
CA ALA A 430 -6.96 -20.91 21.20
C ALA A 430 -5.97 -21.52 22.22
N ARG A 431 -6.12 -22.80 22.58
CA ARG A 431 -5.20 -23.53 23.45
C ARG A 431 -3.86 -23.80 22.75
N CYS A 432 -3.87 -24.18 21.47
CA CYS A 432 -2.65 -24.41 20.69
C CYS A 432 -1.84 -23.12 20.50
N ASN A 433 -2.51 -21.98 20.35
CA ASN A 433 -1.86 -20.68 20.20
C ASN A 433 -1.31 -20.12 21.53
N LEU A 434 -1.58 -20.77 22.66
CA LEU A 434 -1.03 -20.31 23.92
C LEU A 434 0.50 -20.44 23.93
N PRO A 435 1.23 -19.40 24.36
CA PRO A 435 2.65 -19.55 24.59
C PRO A 435 2.87 -20.65 25.65
N LYS A 436 3.53 -21.72 25.25
CA LYS A 436 3.70 -22.94 26.08
C LYS A 436 4.41 -22.67 27.40
N HIS A 437 5.17 -21.56 27.51
CA HIS A 437 5.89 -21.17 28.72
C HIS A 437 6.06 -19.65 28.80
N GLY A 438 5.72 -19.08 29.94
CA GLY A 438 6.03 -17.67 30.26
C GLY A 438 5.12 -17.10 31.34
N LEU A 439 5.70 -16.37 32.28
CA LEU A 439 5.01 -15.55 33.31
C LEU A 439 4.10 -14.44 32.70
N TYR A 440 4.17 -14.25 31.37
CA TYR A 440 3.35 -13.28 30.62
C TYR A 440 2.01 -13.80 30.13
N TYR A 441 1.59 -14.97 30.57
CA TYR A 441 0.34 -15.57 30.15
C TYR A 441 -0.84 -14.60 30.21
N ASN A 442 -0.94 -13.79 31.26
CA ASN A 442 -2.03 -12.83 31.43
C ASN A 442 -1.92 -11.54 30.58
N GLN A 443 -0.77 -11.27 29.96
CA GLN A 443 -0.57 -10.07 29.14
C GLN A 443 -0.78 -10.36 27.65
N ASN A 444 -0.70 -11.63 27.28
CA ASN A 444 -0.81 -12.03 25.88
C ASN A 444 -2.27 -12.05 25.40
N SER A 445 -2.48 -11.57 24.16
CA SER A 445 -3.82 -11.54 23.54
C SER A 445 -4.40 -12.95 23.40
N GLU A 446 -3.58 -13.95 23.08
CA GLU A 446 -3.97 -15.35 22.92
C GLU A 446 -4.48 -15.95 24.23
N ALA A 447 -3.79 -15.67 25.34
CA ALA A 447 -4.24 -16.11 26.64
C ALA A 447 -5.59 -15.49 27.05
N LYS A 448 -5.80 -14.21 26.71
CA LYS A 448 -7.08 -13.52 26.95
C LYS A 448 -8.21 -14.12 26.10
N ILE A 449 -7.93 -14.43 24.83
CA ILE A 449 -8.86 -15.10 23.93
C ILE A 449 -9.26 -16.48 24.51
N HIS A 450 -8.27 -17.29 24.93
CA HIS A 450 -8.50 -18.58 25.54
C HIS A 450 -9.35 -18.48 26.82
N LEU A 451 -9.00 -17.56 27.72
CA LEU A 451 -9.76 -17.32 28.95
C LEU A 451 -11.20 -16.88 28.65
N ALA A 452 -11.40 -15.96 27.69
CA ALA A 452 -12.72 -15.48 27.30
C ALA A 452 -13.59 -16.62 26.75
N LEU A 453 -13.03 -17.50 25.92
CA LEU A 453 -13.73 -18.70 25.41
C LEU A 453 -14.08 -19.66 26.54
N LYS A 454 -13.16 -19.95 27.45
CA LYS A 454 -13.39 -20.79 28.62
C LYS A 454 -14.48 -20.21 29.52
N PHE A 455 -14.45 -18.93 29.82
CA PHE A 455 -15.48 -18.24 30.60
C PHE A 455 -16.84 -18.22 29.88
N ALA A 456 -16.86 -18.14 28.53
CA ALA A 456 -18.08 -18.24 27.76
C ALA A 456 -18.68 -19.67 27.76
N GLY A 457 -17.95 -20.68 28.21
CA GLY A 457 -18.40 -22.08 28.24
C GLY A 457 -18.18 -22.79 26.89
N ALA A 458 -17.18 -22.36 26.11
CA ALA A 458 -16.77 -23.08 24.91
C ALA A 458 -16.27 -24.48 25.28
N LYS A 459 -16.63 -25.47 24.46
CA LYS A 459 -16.28 -26.89 24.69
C LYS A 459 -15.07 -27.24 23.80
N CYS A 460 -14.23 -28.16 24.30
CA CYS A 460 -13.19 -28.81 23.52
C CYS A 460 -13.80 -29.78 22.51
N GLY A 461 -13.15 -29.96 21.38
CA GLY A 461 -13.50 -30.93 20.36
C GLY A 461 -13.17 -32.37 20.80
N ILE A 462 -13.50 -33.32 19.93
CA ILE A 462 -13.27 -34.76 20.16
C ILE A 462 -11.91 -35.21 19.58
N SER A 463 -11.04 -34.26 19.19
CA SER A 463 -9.72 -34.59 18.65
C SER A 463 -8.85 -35.34 19.68
N ARG A 464 -8.14 -36.35 19.21
CA ARG A 464 -7.20 -37.14 20.03
C ARG A 464 -6.10 -36.25 20.57
N GLN A 465 -5.82 -36.29 21.85
CA GLN A 465 -4.78 -35.47 22.49
C GLN A 465 -3.36 -35.79 22.00
N ASP A 466 -3.12 -37.02 21.54
CA ASP A 466 -1.85 -37.47 20.97
C ASP A 466 -1.48 -36.75 19.67
N ASN A 467 -2.45 -36.38 18.83
CA ASN A 467 -2.19 -35.56 17.60
C ASN A 467 -1.69 -34.15 17.90
N PHE A 468 -1.95 -33.62 19.10
CA PHE A 468 -1.43 -32.32 19.51
C PHE A 468 0.06 -32.37 19.85
N GLU A 469 0.51 -33.51 20.44
CA GLU A 469 1.92 -33.66 20.83
C GLU A 469 2.85 -33.88 19.62
N GLU A 470 2.40 -34.55 18.56
CA GLU A 470 3.20 -34.81 17.36
C GLU A 470 3.40 -33.57 16.49
N ASN A 471 2.36 -32.77 16.30
CA ASN A 471 2.47 -31.47 15.61
C ASN A 471 3.30 -30.46 16.42
N ASP A 472 3.28 -30.56 17.74
CA ASP A 472 4.07 -29.75 18.65
C ASP A 472 5.58 -30.00 18.53
N ILE A 473 6.01 -31.25 18.33
CA ILE A 473 7.42 -31.64 18.17
C ILE A 473 8.00 -31.11 16.85
N ILE A 474 7.22 -31.11 15.78
CA ILE A 474 7.67 -30.62 14.44
C ILE A 474 7.77 -29.09 14.42
N GLN A 475 6.86 -28.36 15.08
CA GLN A 475 6.95 -26.91 15.23
C GLN A 475 8.06 -26.46 16.19
N GLU A 476 8.38 -27.24 17.23
CA GLU A 476 9.44 -26.91 18.19
C GLU A 476 10.82 -26.78 17.52
N THR A 477 11.13 -27.58 16.51
CA THR A 477 12.44 -27.56 15.82
C THR A 477 12.62 -26.36 14.90
N GLN A 478 11.59 -25.82 14.28
CA GLN A 478 11.68 -24.63 13.43
C GLN A 478 11.66 -23.31 14.23
N ASP A 479 10.96 -23.29 15.38
CA ASP A 479 10.86 -22.11 16.25
C ASP A 479 12.08 -21.93 17.19
N ASP A 480 12.92 -22.94 17.36
CA ASP A 480 14.01 -22.91 18.35
C ASP A 480 15.07 -21.84 18.06
N ASN A 481 15.41 -21.60 16.81
CA ASN A 481 16.39 -20.58 16.44
C ASN A 481 15.83 -19.16 16.65
N LYS A 482 14.59 -18.92 16.25
CA LYS A 482 13.89 -17.64 16.47
C LYS A 482 13.69 -17.36 17.97
N ASN A 483 13.36 -18.39 18.72
CA ASN A 483 13.23 -18.30 20.19
C ASN A 483 14.53 -18.00 20.89
N LYS A 484 15.67 -18.56 20.44
CA LYS A 484 17.00 -18.26 20.96
C LYS A 484 17.38 -16.79 20.75
N GLU A 485 17.03 -16.23 19.59
CA GLU A 485 17.31 -14.82 19.26
C GLU A 485 16.47 -13.87 20.11
N ILE A 486 15.16 -14.10 20.22
CA ILE A 486 14.26 -13.31 21.09
C ILE A 486 14.72 -13.33 22.55
N VAL A 487 15.12 -14.48 23.08
CA VAL A 487 15.64 -14.59 24.46
C VAL A 487 16.93 -13.84 24.61
N LYS A 488 17.84 -13.89 23.62
CA LYS A 488 19.13 -13.17 23.61
C LYS A 488 18.90 -11.65 23.63
N GLU A 489 18.11 -11.13 22.71
CA GLU A 489 17.81 -9.69 22.62
C GLU A 489 17.08 -9.16 23.86
N GLY A 490 16.04 -9.89 24.32
CA GLY A 490 15.33 -9.55 25.53
C GLY A 490 16.22 -9.54 26.78
N THR A 491 17.13 -10.50 26.91
CA THR A 491 18.10 -10.58 28.00
C THR A 491 19.06 -9.39 27.97
N GLN A 492 19.62 -9.04 26.81
CA GLN A 492 20.55 -7.91 26.68
C GLN A 492 19.87 -6.57 27.03
N THR A 493 18.70 -6.31 26.49
CA THR A 493 17.95 -5.06 26.73
C THR A 493 17.58 -4.89 28.20
N LEU A 494 17.06 -5.93 28.83
CA LEU A 494 16.63 -5.87 30.23
C LEU A 494 17.84 -5.82 31.20
N CYS A 495 18.98 -6.43 30.85
CA CYS A 495 20.18 -6.40 31.68
C CYS A 495 20.71 -4.97 31.88
N ILE A 496 20.76 -4.17 30.83
CA ILE A 496 21.16 -2.77 30.91
C ILE A 496 20.26 -2.01 31.89
N GLY A 497 18.95 -2.17 31.75
CA GLY A 497 17.96 -1.52 32.62
C GLY A 497 18.08 -1.95 34.09
N SER A 498 18.26 -3.25 34.36
CA SER A 498 18.34 -3.78 35.72
C SER A 498 19.60 -3.30 36.47
N VAL A 499 20.74 -3.29 35.77
CA VAL A 499 22.02 -2.79 36.33
C VAL A 499 21.92 -1.29 36.58
N LEU A 500 21.34 -0.51 35.68
CA LEU A 500 21.15 0.94 35.86
C LEU A 500 20.27 1.24 37.05
N ILE A 501 19.17 0.54 37.27
CA ILE A 501 18.31 0.74 38.44
C ILE A 501 19.06 0.36 39.72
N ALA A 502 19.78 -0.78 39.72
CA ALA A 502 20.57 -1.22 40.87
C ALA A 502 21.63 -0.19 41.25
N THR A 503 22.35 0.39 40.29
CA THR A 503 23.38 1.41 40.58
C THR A 503 22.79 2.71 41.10
N VAL A 504 21.69 3.18 40.55
CA VAL A 504 20.99 4.39 41.00
C VAL A 504 20.45 4.22 42.40
N THR A 505 19.79 3.10 42.70
CA THR A 505 19.24 2.81 44.02
C THR A 505 20.30 2.58 45.10
N PHE A 506 21.44 1.95 44.71
CA PHE A 506 22.61 1.85 45.58
C PHE A 506 23.15 3.24 45.95
N GLY A 507 23.37 4.11 44.96
CA GLY A 507 23.82 5.48 45.17
C GLY A 507 22.86 6.29 46.04
N ALA A 508 21.54 6.14 45.85
CA ALA A 508 20.53 6.82 46.65
C ALA A 508 20.53 6.41 48.14
N THR A 509 21.10 5.24 48.46
CA THR A 509 21.25 4.77 49.85
C THR A 509 22.27 5.62 50.63
N PHE A 510 23.27 6.16 49.96
CA PHE A 510 24.29 7.03 50.56
C PHE A 510 24.02 8.52 50.35
N ALA A 511 23.19 8.89 49.41
CA ALA A 511 22.73 10.24 49.16
C ALA A 511 21.30 10.46 49.71
N MET A 512 21.16 10.39 51.04
CA MET A 512 19.86 10.45 51.68
C MET A 512 19.19 11.83 51.53
N PRO A 513 17.87 11.91 51.30
CA PRO A 513 17.13 13.17 51.31
C PRO A 513 17.30 13.93 52.61
N GLY A 514 17.63 15.23 52.52
CA GLY A 514 17.82 16.09 53.69
C GLY A 514 19.23 16.09 54.29
N GLY A 515 20.15 15.24 53.79
CA GLY A 515 21.53 15.17 54.26
C GLY A 515 21.68 14.54 55.66
N TYR A 516 22.87 14.71 56.25
CA TYR A 516 23.26 14.13 57.55
C TYR A 516 23.46 15.20 58.57
N ARG A 517 23.25 14.86 59.86
CA ARG A 517 23.51 15.73 61.01
C ARG A 517 25.01 15.94 61.22
N ALA A 518 25.40 17.15 61.55
CA ALA A 518 26.80 17.44 61.81
C ALA A 518 27.29 16.70 63.05
N ASP A 519 28.61 16.45 63.16
CA ASP A 519 29.23 15.68 64.26
C ASP A 519 29.15 16.33 65.64
N ASP A 520 28.82 17.63 65.71
CA ASP A 520 28.63 18.40 66.92
C ASP A 520 27.28 18.16 67.62
N HIS A 521 26.38 17.37 67.03
CA HIS A 521 25.11 17.02 67.63
C HIS A 521 25.09 15.58 68.17
N ASN A 522 24.29 15.35 69.26
CA ASN A 522 23.96 14.02 69.75
C ASN A 522 23.36 13.21 68.56
N ASN A 523 23.99 12.11 68.12
CA ASN A 523 23.74 11.32 66.94
C ASN A 523 24.31 11.94 65.64
N GLY A 524 25.48 12.52 65.64
CA GLY A 524 26.23 12.94 64.47
C GLY A 524 26.32 11.81 63.38
N GLY A 525 26.31 12.14 62.10
CA GLY A 525 26.35 11.20 61.00
C GLY A 525 25.02 10.48 60.70
N THR A 526 23.94 10.74 61.43
CA THR A 526 22.62 10.18 61.12
C THR A 526 21.85 11.07 60.16
N PRO A 527 20.96 10.49 59.29
CA PRO A 527 20.12 11.28 58.39
C PRO A 527 19.24 12.30 59.15
N THR A 528 19.17 13.54 58.67
CA THR A 528 18.41 14.61 59.31
C THR A 528 16.91 14.33 59.39
N LEU A 529 16.36 13.58 58.47
CA LEU A 529 14.93 13.22 58.40
C LEU A 529 14.61 11.88 59.06
N ALA A 530 15.59 11.22 59.70
CA ALA A 530 15.36 9.96 60.41
C ALA A 530 14.24 10.12 61.47
N GLY A 531 13.37 9.10 61.59
CA GLY A 531 12.24 9.15 62.49
C GLY A 531 10.95 9.74 61.90
N ARG A 532 10.96 10.14 60.66
CA ARG A 532 9.72 10.52 59.93
C ARG A 532 9.17 9.35 59.14
N TYR A 533 7.85 9.17 59.14
CA TYR A 533 7.13 8.15 58.39
C TYR A 533 7.54 8.10 56.90
N ALA A 534 7.62 9.26 56.25
CA ALA A 534 7.99 9.37 54.85
C ALA A 534 9.45 8.95 54.58
N PHE A 535 10.37 9.14 55.52
CA PHE A 535 11.75 8.71 55.42
C PHE A 535 11.87 7.19 55.47
N ASP A 536 11.15 6.55 56.38
CA ASP A 536 11.11 5.07 56.47
C ASP A 536 10.49 4.47 55.18
N ALA A 537 9.43 5.11 54.68
CA ALA A 537 8.81 4.71 53.43
C ALA A 537 9.76 4.87 52.24
N PHE A 538 10.52 5.97 52.15
CA PHE A 538 11.55 6.18 51.13
C PHE A 538 12.63 5.10 51.18
N THR A 539 13.18 4.84 52.36
CA THR A 539 14.27 3.88 52.57
C THR A 539 13.82 2.48 52.19
N LEU A 540 12.61 2.09 52.59
CA LEU A 540 12.04 0.78 52.22
C LEU A 540 11.78 0.66 50.71
N ALA A 541 11.25 1.72 50.09
CA ALA A 541 11.04 1.76 48.67
C ALA A 541 12.35 1.61 47.88
N ASN A 542 13.40 2.33 48.31
CA ASN A 542 14.73 2.26 47.69
C ASN A 542 15.36 0.86 47.86
N ALA A 543 15.26 0.26 49.04
CA ALA A 543 15.74 -1.09 49.32
C ALA A 543 15.02 -2.14 48.48
N LEU A 544 13.71 -2.05 48.35
CA LEU A 544 12.92 -2.95 47.47
C LEU A 544 13.34 -2.77 46.02
N ALA A 545 13.51 -1.54 45.54
CA ALA A 545 13.94 -1.26 44.18
C ALA A 545 15.31 -1.90 43.90
N PHE A 546 16.28 -1.76 44.79
CA PHE A 546 17.61 -2.38 44.67
C PHE A 546 17.52 -3.91 44.69
N THR A 547 16.81 -4.49 45.65
CA THR A 547 16.72 -5.94 45.80
C THR A 547 16.09 -6.60 44.57
N PHE A 548 14.99 -6.04 44.07
CA PHE A 548 14.36 -6.61 42.88
C PHE A 548 15.13 -6.34 41.60
N ALA A 549 15.91 -5.25 41.47
CA ALA A 549 16.81 -5.03 40.37
C ALA A 549 17.94 -6.05 40.35
N THR A 550 18.54 -6.34 41.50
CA THR A 550 19.58 -7.39 41.62
C THR A 550 19.02 -8.80 41.33
N MET A 551 17.83 -9.14 41.84
CA MET A 551 17.16 -10.40 41.50
C MET A 551 16.87 -10.52 40.00
N ALA A 552 16.47 -9.43 39.33
CA ALA A 552 16.29 -9.36 37.89
C ALA A 552 17.60 -9.62 37.17
N THR A 553 18.70 -8.98 37.58
CA THR A 553 20.03 -9.17 36.99
C THR A 553 20.49 -10.62 37.11
N ILE A 554 20.36 -11.26 38.24
CA ILE A 554 20.70 -12.68 38.47
C ILE A 554 19.87 -13.57 37.53
N SER A 555 18.58 -13.32 37.45
CA SER A 555 17.69 -14.07 36.56
C SER A 555 18.05 -13.88 35.07
N LEU A 556 18.48 -12.67 34.67
CA LEU A 556 18.95 -12.38 33.32
C LEU A 556 20.29 -13.08 33.02
N MET A 557 21.21 -13.15 33.95
CA MET A 557 22.45 -13.92 33.80
C MET A 557 22.15 -15.41 33.56
N SER A 558 21.19 -15.97 34.29
CA SER A 558 20.73 -17.36 34.06
C SER A 558 20.03 -17.52 32.72
N SER A 559 19.23 -16.54 32.28
CA SER A 559 18.59 -16.55 30.96
C SER A 559 19.59 -16.44 29.81
N GLY A 560 20.68 -15.68 29.98
CA GLY A 560 21.74 -15.51 28.99
C GLY A 560 22.66 -16.74 28.88
N SER A 561 22.75 -17.57 29.92
CA SER A 561 23.66 -18.70 29.99
C SER A 561 23.28 -19.83 29.01
N PRO A 562 24.23 -20.30 28.17
CA PRO A 562 24.00 -21.43 27.28
C PRO A 562 23.85 -22.78 28.01
N LEU A 563 24.19 -22.85 29.29
CA LEU A 563 24.10 -24.06 30.13
C LEU A 563 22.67 -24.51 30.40
N TYR A 564 21.69 -23.59 30.27
CA TYR A 564 20.28 -23.90 30.50
C TYR A 564 19.54 -24.17 29.20
N ASN A 565 18.59 -25.12 29.26
CA ASN A 565 17.66 -25.37 28.16
C ASN A 565 16.87 -24.12 27.82
N ILE A 566 16.51 -23.95 26.55
CA ILE A 566 15.75 -22.79 26.08
C ILE A 566 14.45 -22.52 26.89
N ARG A 567 13.81 -23.57 27.37
CA ARG A 567 12.64 -23.51 28.24
C ARG A 567 12.94 -22.84 29.58
N SER A 568 14.04 -23.25 30.26
CA SER A 568 14.50 -22.64 31.51
C SER A 568 14.94 -21.19 31.28
N ARG A 569 15.64 -20.92 30.19
CA ARG A 569 16.05 -19.56 29.81
C ARG A 569 14.85 -18.62 29.63
N LYS A 570 13.79 -19.05 28.96
CA LYS A 570 12.53 -18.29 28.85
C LYS A 570 11.86 -18.06 30.20
N MET A 571 11.88 -19.03 31.09
CA MET A 571 11.34 -18.90 32.45
C MET A 571 12.11 -17.85 33.26
N HIS A 572 13.46 -17.90 33.23
CA HIS A 572 14.30 -16.91 33.89
C HIS A 572 14.11 -15.50 33.31
N LEU A 573 13.97 -15.36 31.99
CA LEU A 573 13.65 -14.07 31.34
C LEU A 573 12.31 -13.52 31.83
N GLY A 574 11.30 -14.37 31.95
CA GLY A 574 10.00 -14.00 32.49
C GLY A 574 10.04 -13.55 33.95
N MET A 575 10.78 -14.26 34.82
CA MET A 575 11.00 -13.86 36.21
C MET A 575 11.72 -12.51 36.30
N ALA A 576 12.76 -12.33 35.49
CA ALA A 576 13.53 -11.08 35.42
C ALA A 576 12.63 -9.89 35.10
N PHE A 577 11.76 -10.04 34.11
CA PHE A 577 10.84 -8.95 33.75
C PHE A 577 9.84 -8.65 34.87
N TYR A 578 9.34 -9.66 35.58
CA TYR A 578 8.47 -9.44 36.72
C TYR A 578 9.19 -8.67 37.85
N PHE A 579 10.44 -9.08 38.17
CA PHE A 579 11.27 -8.37 39.13
C PHE A 579 11.58 -6.92 38.71
N MET A 580 11.85 -6.72 37.40
CA MET A 580 12.03 -5.38 36.84
C MET A 580 10.82 -4.49 37.00
N LYS A 581 9.60 -5.00 36.80
CA LYS A 581 8.37 -4.23 37.02
C LYS A 581 8.22 -3.80 38.49
N ILE A 582 8.49 -4.69 39.43
CA ILE A 582 8.42 -4.39 40.84
C ILE A 582 9.50 -3.36 41.21
N SER A 583 10.71 -3.56 40.75
CA SER A 583 11.85 -2.67 40.97
C SER A 583 11.54 -1.26 40.45
N LEU A 584 11.03 -1.13 39.22
CA LEU A 584 10.66 0.15 38.64
C LEU A 584 9.53 0.83 39.42
N ALA A 585 8.51 0.09 39.84
CA ALA A 585 7.42 0.63 40.65
C ALA A 585 7.92 1.17 42.02
N SER A 586 8.83 0.40 42.65
CA SER A 586 9.46 0.81 43.93
C SER A 586 10.38 2.02 43.75
N LEU A 587 11.13 2.10 42.64
CA LEU A 587 11.99 3.26 42.32
C LEU A 587 11.14 4.53 42.11
N VAL A 588 10.03 4.43 41.36
CA VAL A 588 9.11 5.56 41.16
C VAL A 588 8.48 6.01 42.45
N ALA A 589 8.13 5.07 43.34
CA ALA A 589 7.63 5.38 44.68
C ALA A 589 8.71 6.08 45.53
N ALA A 590 9.95 5.56 45.53
CA ALA A 590 11.07 6.21 46.25
C ALA A 590 11.32 7.64 45.74
N PHE A 591 11.34 7.84 44.41
CA PHE A 591 11.48 9.15 43.80
C PHE A 591 10.36 10.11 44.24
N ALA A 592 9.11 9.68 44.17
CA ALA A 592 7.96 10.51 44.53
C ALA A 592 8.00 10.91 46.01
N ILE A 593 8.28 9.95 46.92
CA ILE A 593 8.34 10.18 48.37
C ILE A 593 9.54 11.07 48.72
N GLY A 594 10.73 10.78 48.16
CA GLY A 594 11.94 11.56 48.39
C GLY A 594 11.79 13.00 47.93
N THR A 595 11.25 13.22 46.73
CA THR A 595 10.98 14.54 46.18
C THR A 595 9.91 15.29 47.02
N TYR A 596 8.85 14.60 47.44
CA TYR A 596 7.81 15.16 48.26
C TYR A 596 8.39 15.65 49.60
N MET A 597 9.23 14.84 50.26
CA MET A 597 9.88 15.23 51.54
C MET A 597 10.75 16.48 51.42
N MET A 598 11.47 16.60 50.30
CA MET A 598 12.41 17.70 50.07
C MET A 598 11.70 19.02 49.70
N ILE A 599 10.67 18.94 48.83
CA ILE A 599 10.05 20.12 48.24
C ILE A 599 8.80 20.58 49.00
N SER A 600 8.10 19.69 49.69
CA SER A 600 6.83 20.03 50.38
C SER A 600 6.93 21.19 51.38
N PRO A 601 8.03 21.37 52.16
CA PRO A 601 8.15 22.48 53.08
C PRO A 601 8.22 23.87 52.41
N VAL A 602 8.74 23.92 51.17
CA VAL A 602 8.96 25.17 50.42
C VAL A 602 7.86 25.38 49.36
N ALA A 603 7.48 24.33 48.63
CA ALA A 603 6.57 24.41 47.48
C ALA A 603 5.61 23.22 47.45
N HIS A 604 4.60 23.22 48.32
CA HIS A 604 3.66 22.09 48.46
C HIS A 604 2.93 21.73 47.15
N LYS A 605 2.54 22.73 46.36
CA LYS A 605 1.88 22.48 45.04
C LYS A 605 2.78 21.76 44.04
N ALA A 606 4.08 22.10 44.00
CA ALA A 606 5.05 21.44 43.14
C ALA A 606 5.30 19.98 43.58
N ALA A 607 5.43 19.75 44.89
CA ALA A 607 5.58 18.43 45.46
C ALA A 607 4.39 17.53 45.12
N THR A 608 3.18 18.04 45.26
CA THR A 608 1.96 17.31 44.84
C THR A 608 1.95 17.02 43.33
N GLY A 609 2.39 17.98 42.52
CA GLY A 609 2.51 17.77 41.05
C GLY A 609 3.44 16.61 40.68
N VAL A 610 4.59 16.48 41.34
CA VAL A 610 5.53 15.37 41.15
C VAL A 610 4.90 14.04 41.55
N CYS A 611 4.16 13.98 42.65
CA CYS A 611 3.45 12.76 43.05
C CYS A 611 2.38 12.32 42.02
N VAL A 612 1.64 13.28 41.46
CA VAL A 612 0.65 13.02 40.42
C VAL A 612 1.34 12.48 39.16
N LEU A 613 2.43 13.12 38.70
CA LEU A 613 3.18 12.66 37.53
C LEU A 613 3.76 11.25 37.71
N SER A 614 4.31 10.98 38.90
CA SER A 614 4.82 9.64 39.25
C SER A 614 3.72 8.59 39.27
N SER A 615 2.52 8.92 39.74
CA SER A 615 1.36 8.04 39.73
C SER A 615 0.87 7.76 38.30
N LEU A 616 0.87 8.78 37.43
CA LEU A 616 0.55 8.60 36.00
C LEU A 616 1.57 7.70 35.30
N LEU A 617 2.86 7.80 35.62
CA LEU A 617 3.89 6.91 35.06
C LEU A 617 3.63 5.44 35.46
N LEU A 618 3.26 5.19 36.74
CA LEU A 618 2.89 3.84 37.20
C LEU A 618 1.63 3.31 36.48
N LEU A 619 0.65 4.16 36.21
CA LEU A 619 -0.52 3.79 35.43
C LEU A 619 -0.14 3.47 33.97
N TYR A 620 0.78 4.24 33.38
CA TYR A 620 1.24 3.99 31.99
C TYR A 620 1.89 2.61 31.82
N THR A 621 2.68 2.13 32.78
CA THR A 621 3.32 0.81 32.72
C THR A 621 2.33 -0.36 32.60
N ASN A 622 1.06 -0.13 32.95
CA ASN A 622 -0.01 -1.12 32.93
C ASN A 622 -1.13 -0.81 31.92
N LEU A 623 -0.95 0.25 31.15
CA LEU A 623 -1.98 0.74 30.23
C LEU A 623 -2.39 -0.32 29.19
N GLU A 624 -1.42 -1.02 28.61
CA GLU A 624 -1.68 -2.07 27.62
C GLU A 624 -2.55 -3.20 28.18
N LEU A 625 -2.23 -3.67 29.36
CA LEU A 625 -3.00 -4.73 30.06
C LEU A 625 -4.42 -4.26 30.37
N THR A 626 -4.55 -3.02 30.82
CA THR A 626 -5.83 -2.39 31.15
C THR A 626 -6.69 -2.24 29.89
N ILE A 627 -6.11 -1.74 28.79
CA ILE A 627 -6.81 -1.63 27.49
C ILE A 627 -7.31 -3.01 27.03
N LYS A 628 -6.46 -4.03 27.02
CA LYS A 628 -6.84 -5.38 26.64
C LYS A 628 -7.98 -5.94 27.50
N ASN A 629 -7.99 -5.64 28.80
CA ASN A 629 -9.08 -6.06 29.69
C ASN A 629 -10.38 -5.29 29.39
N VAL A 630 -10.29 -3.96 29.21
CA VAL A 630 -11.44 -3.11 28.90
C VAL A 630 -12.09 -3.53 27.59
N VAL A 631 -11.30 -3.83 26.55
CA VAL A 631 -11.79 -4.30 25.24
C VAL A 631 -12.59 -5.60 25.36
N LEU A 632 -12.25 -6.48 26.32
CA LEU A 632 -12.96 -7.75 26.56
C LEU A 632 -14.25 -7.58 27.37
N ILE A 633 -14.42 -6.51 28.12
CA ILE A 633 -15.60 -6.33 29.01
C ILE A 633 -16.90 -6.32 28.19
N ALA A 634 -16.97 -5.49 27.13
CA ALA A 634 -18.17 -5.35 26.33
C ALA A 634 -18.62 -6.69 25.65
N PRO A 635 -17.73 -7.44 24.98
CA PRO A 635 -18.08 -8.75 24.40
C PRO A 635 -18.54 -9.79 25.44
N LEU A 636 -17.90 -9.82 26.62
CA LEU A 636 -18.29 -10.71 27.72
C LEU A 636 -19.66 -10.30 28.30
N CYS A 637 -19.93 -9.02 28.49
CA CYS A 637 -21.24 -8.52 28.90
C CYS A 637 -22.34 -8.94 27.94
N MET A 638 -22.09 -8.86 26.64
CA MET A 638 -23.04 -9.27 25.62
C MET A 638 -23.37 -10.77 25.70
N ARG A 639 -22.39 -11.62 26.06
CA ARG A 639 -22.60 -13.09 26.11
C ARG A 639 -23.11 -13.62 27.45
N LYS A 640 -22.56 -13.18 28.59
CA LYS A 640 -22.84 -13.72 29.94
C LYS A 640 -23.72 -12.81 30.79
N GLY A 641 -23.98 -11.59 30.36
CA GLY A 641 -24.73 -10.61 31.13
C GLY A 641 -23.83 -9.65 31.92
N ILE A 642 -24.42 -8.50 32.25
CA ILE A 642 -23.67 -7.36 32.85
C ILE A 642 -23.17 -7.69 34.24
N LEU A 643 -24.05 -8.25 35.10
CA LEU A 643 -23.73 -8.49 36.51
C LEU A 643 -22.54 -9.44 36.70
N TRP A 644 -22.56 -10.57 36.00
CA TRP A 644 -21.48 -11.57 36.05
C TRP A 644 -20.17 -11.06 35.51
N THR A 645 -20.21 -10.28 34.40
CA THR A 645 -19.00 -9.72 33.80
C THR A 645 -18.39 -8.65 34.65
N LEU A 646 -19.20 -7.76 35.26
CA LEU A 646 -18.70 -6.75 36.20
C LEU A 646 -18.02 -7.39 37.41
N LEU A 647 -18.64 -8.40 38.01
CA LEU A 647 -18.07 -9.12 39.15
C LEU A 647 -16.69 -9.73 38.80
N THR A 648 -16.62 -10.49 37.69
CA THR A 648 -15.36 -11.11 37.27
C THR A 648 -14.31 -10.11 36.82
N SER A 649 -14.71 -9.05 36.10
CA SER A 649 -13.79 -8.00 35.65
C SER A 649 -13.22 -7.19 36.83
N VAL A 650 -14.07 -6.86 37.82
CA VAL A 650 -13.63 -6.17 39.03
C VAL A 650 -12.64 -7.03 39.81
N VAL A 651 -12.91 -8.33 39.97
CA VAL A 651 -11.97 -9.26 40.63
C VAL A 651 -10.63 -9.33 39.92
N VAL A 652 -10.64 -9.44 38.57
CA VAL A 652 -9.42 -9.50 37.75
C VAL A 652 -8.66 -8.17 37.82
N ILE A 653 -9.35 -7.05 37.72
CA ILE A 653 -8.74 -5.70 37.78
C ILE A 653 -8.15 -5.47 39.18
N ILE A 654 -8.90 -5.72 40.25
CA ILE A 654 -8.40 -5.57 41.64
C ILE A 654 -7.20 -6.50 41.85
N GLY A 655 -7.29 -7.78 41.45
CA GLY A 655 -6.18 -8.73 41.54
C GLY A 655 -4.92 -8.24 40.85
N ASN A 656 -5.05 -7.72 39.60
CA ASN A 656 -3.91 -7.16 38.88
C ASN A 656 -3.34 -5.91 39.56
N ILE A 657 -4.19 -5.00 40.05
CA ILE A 657 -3.77 -3.80 40.77
C ILE A 657 -3.05 -4.20 42.06
N THR A 658 -3.61 -5.16 42.83
CA THR A 658 -3.00 -5.63 44.07
C THR A 658 -1.63 -6.25 43.85
N VAL A 659 -1.50 -7.14 42.82
CA VAL A 659 -0.23 -7.78 42.48
C VAL A 659 0.82 -6.77 41.99
N GLN A 660 0.42 -5.65 41.41
CA GLN A 660 1.37 -4.64 40.91
C GLN A 660 1.72 -3.58 41.96
N LEU A 661 0.75 -3.23 42.80
CA LEU A 661 0.94 -2.20 43.82
C LEU A 661 1.31 -2.79 45.19
N TRP A 662 1.46 -4.12 45.35
CA TRP A 662 1.82 -4.73 46.59
C TRP A 662 3.10 -4.14 47.21
N PRO A 663 4.16 -3.76 46.46
CA PRO A 663 5.33 -3.13 47.08
C PRO A 663 4.97 -1.79 47.72
N ILE A 664 4.12 -1.01 47.05
CA ILE A 664 3.63 0.28 47.56
C ILE A 664 2.77 0.07 48.77
N ILE A 665 1.88 -0.94 48.77
CA ILE A 665 1.04 -1.32 49.89
C ILE A 665 1.93 -1.71 51.09
N VAL A 666 2.97 -2.53 50.88
CA VAL A 666 3.93 -2.91 51.92
C VAL A 666 4.66 -1.71 52.47
N ILE A 667 5.14 -0.80 51.61
CA ILE A 667 5.81 0.43 52.03
C ILE A 667 4.94 1.26 52.97
N PHE A 668 3.68 1.51 52.62
CA PHE A 668 2.79 2.30 53.44
C PHE A 668 2.31 1.57 54.68
N CYS A 669 1.98 0.29 54.62
CA CYS A 669 1.51 -0.48 55.76
C CYS A 669 2.62 -0.72 56.81
N SER A 670 3.86 -1.03 56.36
CA SER A 670 4.97 -1.22 57.31
C SER A 670 5.38 0.09 57.97
N SER A 671 5.43 1.19 57.24
CA SER A 671 5.72 2.50 57.79
C SER A 671 4.62 2.98 58.73
N ALA A 672 3.33 2.73 58.43
CA ALA A 672 2.19 3.06 59.31
C ALA A 672 2.19 2.31 60.63
N ARG A 673 2.71 1.07 60.67
CA ARG A 673 2.79 0.27 61.91
C ARG A 673 3.74 0.88 62.92
N ASN A 674 4.78 1.58 62.49
CA ASN A 674 5.76 2.24 63.33
C ASN A 674 5.26 3.60 63.89
N TYR A 675 4.16 4.14 63.34
CA TYR A 675 3.57 5.43 63.73
C TYR A 675 2.07 5.30 63.99
N PRO A 676 1.65 4.67 65.12
CA PRO A 676 0.24 4.57 65.46
C PRO A 676 -0.37 5.95 65.63
N ALA A 677 -1.57 6.15 65.08
CA ALA A 677 -2.32 7.39 65.18
C ALA A 677 -2.45 7.86 66.62
N GLY A 678 -1.74 8.92 67.00
CA GLY A 678 -1.75 9.46 68.37
C GLY A 678 -0.43 10.03 68.84
N LYS A 679 0.71 9.77 68.21
CA LYS A 679 1.95 10.48 68.51
C LYS A 679 2.07 11.69 67.55
N VAL A 680 1.68 12.88 68.10
CA VAL A 680 1.93 14.16 67.44
C VAL A 680 3.44 14.29 67.19
N GLU A 681 3.88 14.59 66.00
CA GLU A 681 5.26 15.00 65.70
C GLU A 681 5.67 16.12 66.71
N PRO A 682 6.80 15.97 67.36
CA PRO A 682 7.27 17.09 68.21
C PRO A 682 7.53 18.30 67.31
N ALA A 683 6.80 19.37 67.55
CA ALA A 683 6.97 20.64 66.85
C ALA A 683 8.45 21.02 66.90
N VAL A 684 9.09 21.24 65.77
CA VAL A 684 10.43 21.83 65.68
C VAL A 684 10.35 23.19 66.30
N GLN A 685 10.94 23.33 67.47
CA GLN A 685 11.09 24.67 68.14
C GLN A 685 11.90 25.55 67.15
N PRO A 686 11.45 26.79 66.93
CA PRO A 686 12.22 27.73 66.13
C PRO A 686 13.54 28.03 66.88
N PRO A 687 14.67 28.24 66.16
CA PRO A 687 15.93 28.58 66.77
C PRO A 687 15.75 29.86 67.59
N THR A 688 16.12 29.82 68.87
CA THR A 688 16.21 31.02 69.76
C THR A 688 17.14 32.03 69.12
N PRO A 689 16.76 33.30 68.99
CA PRO A 689 17.65 34.34 68.49
C PRO A 689 18.87 34.46 69.41
N PHE A 690 20.06 34.39 68.81
CA PHE A 690 21.29 34.75 69.48
C PHE A 690 21.22 36.21 69.98
N VAL A 691 21.41 36.43 71.26
CA VAL A 691 21.74 37.73 71.90
C VAL A 691 23.23 37.97 71.75
#